data_bb7e1201aef4932515f9f57bd9145f2a
#
_entry.id   bb7e1201aef4932515f9f57bd9145f2a
#
_cell.length_a   1.000
_cell.length_b   1.000
_cell.length_c   1.000
_cell.angle_alpha   90.00
_cell.angle_beta   90.00
_cell.angle_gamma   90.00
#
_symmetry.space_group_name_H-M   'P 1'
#
loop_
_entity.id
_entity.type
_entity.pdbx_description
1 polymer ?
#
loop_
_entity_poly.entity_id
_entity_poly.type
_entity_poly.pdbx_seq_one_letter_code
_entity_poly.pdbx_strand_id
1 'polypeptide(L)'
;MKLLCTFVLCIFLPLPVFAAPLTGRVLDPADRPVPGARVFVTGVGQPLRSAVTNDRGEFTVDLPDTGRFELRVAAEGFRALPLALDGPGTARDMGAIRLQLSAISESIVVSAAQVEIPLSQASASTTVITGADLQMRQIHSLADALRNVPGLSVSATGGTGAVTGVFPRGGESNYTLVFVDDVPVNAFGGDFDFGHLSTENVERIEIVRGPQSALFGSNAVGAVVRVVTRRGGPPVVSGSAEVGGYDTTRVTGATSGSSGAFEWGASAERLASDGYNGRRSAAGLTVQNDDYRRASGSVAVGWRQGRAGVQARVRHATDERGFPGPFGTNPIGAYTGIDTDSRGTNDRTLASVSGTFPVSRTARGLVQTAFNRIDSDFASGFGPSESNSHRWLGRAQLDFTLTSSLEASTGVELQRERTGSTFITGAGGQQVQVRRRTAGYFAEARWNAAQRLFATAGIRVDDIHRERLEETPDPFSPRPVLDSDSVVSLNPRGGIAWFVRPGISTYTKLRAAAGTGIRPPDGFDLAFTDNPSLKPERSASAEAGLEQAFANGHATFEAVGFYNRYDDLIVAVGSFREASRYRTDNIANARARGLELGLTGRRRIDANRAMDVQARVTYTLLDSDVLSLDNRADAPPPFTVGEPLLRRPRHQFSADVLADAGSLSAFFSGGGRSRALDVEPSFGTFGGLHYADGFNNWNAGAAWRIRRQAEVFGRVENLFDREYEEALGFPALGRRATIGLRIAAGR
;
A
#
# COMPACT_ATOMS: atom_id res chain seq x y z
N MET A 1 3.78 -16.92 44.48
CA MET A 1 5.22 -16.99 44.72
C MET A 1 5.89 -16.28 43.57
N LYS A 2 6.42 -15.09 43.85
CA LYS A 2 6.94 -14.14 42.87
C LYS A 2 8.34 -14.60 42.44
N LEU A 3 8.59 -14.76 41.12
CA LEU A 3 9.96 -14.82 40.60
C LEU A 3 10.12 -13.65 39.64
N LEU A 4 10.86 -12.66 40.11
CA LEU A 4 11.39 -11.51 39.36
C LEU A 4 12.66 -12.01 38.67
N CYS A 5 12.66 -12.15 37.33
CA CYS A 5 13.90 -12.33 36.57
C CYS A 5 14.43 -10.95 36.17
N THR A 6 15.47 -10.55 36.88
CA THR A 6 16.28 -9.35 36.58
C THR A 6 17.24 -9.68 35.44
N PHE A 7 17.01 -9.10 34.24
CA PHE A 7 17.95 -9.18 33.13
C PHE A 7 18.99 -8.08 33.28
N VAL A 8 20.21 -8.48 33.65
CA VAL A 8 21.38 -7.59 33.64
C VAL A 8 21.90 -7.49 32.20
N LEU A 9 21.70 -6.32 31.59
CA LEU A 9 22.24 -5.99 30.29
C LEU A 9 23.70 -5.51 30.42
N CYS A 10 24.67 -6.39 30.19
CA CYS A 10 26.06 -6.00 30.05
C CYS A 10 26.27 -5.28 28.72
N ILE A 11 26.45 -3.97 28.76
CA ILE A 11 26.84 -3.14 27.60
C ILE A 11 28.33 -3.33 27.37
N PHE A 12 28.71 -4.18 26.41
CA PHE A 12 30.06 -4.18 25.84
C PHE A 12 30.15 -3.02 24.83
N LEU A 13 30.88 -1.98 25.14
CA LEU A 13 31.29 -0.92 24.22
C LEU A 13 32.40 -1.47 23.32
N PRO A 14 32.19 -1.65 21.99
CA PRO A 14 33.28 -1.97 21.09
C PRO A 14 34.12 -0.72 20.79
N LEU A 15 35.41 -0.88 20.77
CA LEU A 15 36.39 0.12 20.35
C LEU A 15 36.12 0.55 18.88
N PRO A 16 36.25 1.83 18.52
CA PRO A 16 35.99 2.29 17.16
C PRO A 16 37.04 1.73 16.19
N VAL A 17 36.59 0.91 15.26
CA VAL A 17 37.35 0.55 14.06
C VAL A 17 37.19 1.72 13.08
N PHE A 18 38.27 2.37 12.71
CA PHE A 18 38.28 3.48 11.75
C PHE A 18 37.91 2.91 10.37
N ALA A 19 36.73 3.28 9.87
CA ALA A 19 36.30 3.01 8.49
C ALA A 19 36.81 4.17 7.61
N ALA A 20 37.38 3.84 6.43
CA ALA A 20 37.82 4.85 5.49
C ALA A 20 36.60 5.44 4.72
N PRO A 21 36.39 6.75 4.66
CA PRO A 21 35.29 7.35 3.96
C PRO A 21 35.47 7.26 2.44
N LEU A 22 34.42 6.80 1.75
CA LEU A 22 34.22 6.93 0.30
C LEU A 22 33.39 8.20 0.07
N THR A 23 33.94 9.15 -0.64
CA THR A 23 33.24 10.40 -1.00
C THR A 23 33.05 10.49 -2.51
N GLY A 24 32.12 11.30 -2.95
CA GLY A 24 31.89 11.58 -4.36
C GLY A 24 30.71 12.51 -4.57
N ARG A 25 30.48 12.89 -5.81
CA ARG A 25 29.39 13.75 -6.21
C ARG A 25 28.56 13.14 -7.32
N VAL A 26 27.26 13.07 -7.15
CA VAL A 26 26.31 12.53 -8.12
C VAL A 26 25.76 13.68 -8.97
N LEU A 27 25.91 13.56 -10.29
CA LEU A 27 25.48 14.54 -11.26
C LEU A 27 24.50 13.92 -12.26
N ASP A 28 23.63 14.75 -12.83
CA ASP A 28 22.80 14.38 -13.95
C ASP A 28 23.60 14.48 -15.28
N PRO A 29 23.03 14.08 -16.43
CA PRO A 29 23.70 14.20 -17.73
C PRO A 29 24.01 15.64 -18.18
N ALA A 30 23.44 16.64 -17.52
CA ALA A 30 23.70 18.07 -17.76
C ALA A 30 24.63 18.68 -16.71
N ASP A 31 25.40 17.84 -15.95
CA ASP A 31 26.33 18.24 -14.90
C ASP A 31 25.69 18.97 -13.70
N ARG A 32 24.38 18.83 -13.50
CA ARG A 32 23.70 19.39 -12.34
C ARG A 32 23.73 18.38 -11.19
N PRO A 33 23.88 18.84 -9.93
CA PRO A 33 23.82 17.95 -8.79
C PRO A 33 22.47 17.24 -8.69
N VAL A 34 22.52 15.97 -8.28
CA VAL A 34 21.32 15.15 -8.02
C VAL A 34 21.19 14.98 -6.51
N PRO A 35 20.40 15.83 -5.82
CA PRO A 35 20.13 15.68 -4.39
C PRO A 35 19.20 14.51 -4.15
N GLY A 36 19.30 13.88 -2.96
CA GLY A 36 18.45 12.76 -2.58
C GLY A 36 18.76 11.43 -3.28
N ALA A 37 19.82 11.36 -4.11
CA ALA A 37 20.25 10.11 -4.70
C ALA A 37 20.78 9.16 -3.60
N ARG A 38 20.37 7.91 -3.65
CA ARG A 38 20.85 6.88 -2.73
C ARG A 38 22.05 6.17 -3.31
N VAL A 39 23.13 6.21 -2.57
CA VAL A 39 24.40 5.55 -2.93
C VAL A 39 24.53 4.30 -2.09
N PHE A 40 24.63 3.15 -2.74
CA PHE A 40 24.78 1.85 -2.11
C PHE A 40 26.18 1.33 -2.37
N VAL A 41 26.76 0.76 -1.33
CA VAL A 41 28.04 0.05 -1.44
C VAL A 41 27.82 -1.36 -0.92
N THR A 42 28.05 -2.33 -1.82
CA THR A 42 28.03 -3.76 -1.51
C THR A 42 29.43 -4.31 -1.65
N GLY A 43 29.94 -5.01 -0.64
CA GLY A 43 31.21 -5.71 -0.69
C GLY A 43 31.01 -7.21 -0.58
N VAL A 44 31.95 -8.00 -1.11
CA VAL A 44 31.96 -9.45 -0.93
C VAL A 44 32.06 -9.77 0.56
N GLY A 45 31.01 -10.42 1.11
CA GLY A 45 30.94 -10.73 2.54
C GLY A 45 30.70 -9.53 3.47
N GLN A 46 30.29 -8.38 2.92
CA GLN A 46 30.04 -7.16 3.68
C GLN A 46 28.55 -6.74 3.56
N PRO A 47 27.95 -6.20 4.61
CA PRO A 47 26.58 -5.72 4.54
C PRO A 47 26.46 -4.50 3.63
N LEU A 48 25.28 -4.34 3.02
CA LEU A 48 24.90 -3.18 2.25
C LEU A 48 25.06 -1.90 3.09
N ARG A 49 25.84 -0.94 2.60
CA ARG A 49 25.94 0.40 3.16
C ARG A 49 25.27 1.39 2.23
N SER A 50 24.63 2.38 2.77
CA SER A 50 23.99 3.41 1.96
C SER A 50 24.22 4.80 2.53
N ALA A 51 24.30 5.78 1.64
CA ALA A 51 24.27 7.20 1.94
C ALA A 51 23.27 7.89 1.00
N VAL A 52 22.82 9.06 1.38
CA VAL A 52 21.97 9.92 0.56
C VAL A 52 22.76 11.17 0.20
N THR A 53 22.69 11.60 -1.06
CA THR A 53 23.36 12.81 -1.50
C THR A 53 22.70 14.07 -0.94
N ASN A 54 23.54 15.04 -0.58
CA ASN A 54 23.09 16.39 -0.17
C ASN A 54 22.66 17.25 -1.38
N ASP A 55 22.29 18.51 -1.14
CA ASP A 55 21.85 19.46 -2.19
C ASP A 55 22.89 19.75 -3.28
N ARG A 56 24.17 19.47 -3.00
CA ARG A 56 25.25 19.58 -3.97
C ARG A 56 25.54 18.26 -4.69
N GLY A 57 24.69 17.23 -4.45
CA GLY A 57 24.89 15.89 -4.97
C GLY A 57 26.03 15.12 -4.29
N GLU A 58 26.60 15.62 -3.18
CA GLU A 58 27.74 15.01 -2.50
C GLU A 58 27.27 13.92 -1.55
N PHE A 59 28.04 12.83 -1.44
CA PHE A 59 27.81 11.75 -0.50
C PHE A 59 29.10 11.34 0.22
N THR A 60 28.92 10.78 1.40
CA THR A 60 29.98 10.10 2.16
C THR A 60 29.43 8.79 2.69
N VAL A 61 30.13 7.69 2.43
CA VAL A 61 29.81 6.37 2.94
C VAL A 61 31.09 5.71 3.47
N ASP A 62 31.02 5.19 4.67
CA ASP A 62 32.18 4.53 5.30
C ASP A 62 32.38 3.13 4.70
N LEU A 63 33.61 2.84 4.25
CA LEU A 63 34.00 1.53 3.71
C LEU A 63 34.76 0.72 4.77
N PRO A 64 34.61 -0.62 4.76
CA PRO A 64 35.49 -1.50 5.51
C PRO A 64 36.92 -1.50 4.91
N ASP A 65 37.91 -1.80 5.74
CA ASP A 65 39.33 -1.66 5.42
C ASP A 65 39.88 -2.57 4.31
N THR A 66 39.17 -3.60 3.87
CA THR A 66 39.63 -4.52 2.80
C THR A 66 38.47 -5.14 2.03
N GLY A 67 38.60 -5.32 0.70
CA GLY A 67 37.66 -6.09 -0.13
C GLY A 67 37.39 -5.46 -1.50
N ARG A 68 36.65 -6.21 -2.33
CA ARG A 68 36.05 -5.70 -3.55
C ARG A 68 34.67 -5.16 -3.23
N PHE A 69 34.35 -3.97 -3.71
CA PHE A 69 33.08 -3.30 -3.49
C PHE A 69 32.42 -2.97 -4.83
N GLU A 70 31.11 -3.01 -4.86
CA GLU A 70 30.28 -2.48 -5.93
C GLU A 70 29.53 -1.25 -5.39
N LEU A 71 29.72 -0.11 -6.03
CA LEU A 71 28.97 1.10 -5.77
C LEU A 71 27.80 1.15 -6.74
N ARG A 72 26.58 1.34 -6.21
CA ARG A 72 25.39 1.64 -7.00
C ARG A 72 24.79 2.96 -6.56
N VAL A 73 24.40 3.78 -7.50
CA VAL A 73 23.70 5.03 -7.25
C VAL A 73 22.30 4.91 -7.82
N ALA A 74 21.29 5.05 -6.97
CA ALA A 74 19.89 5.08 -7.37
C ALA A 74 19.32 6.48 -7.15
N ALA A 75 18.71 7.05 -8.18
CA ALA A 75 17.99 8.30 -8.11
C ALA A 75 16.79 8.23 -9.04
N GLU A 76 15.72 8.90 -8.64
CA GLU A 76 14.49 8.94 -9.42
C GLU A 76 14.73 9.48 -10.84
N GLY A 77 14.27 8.73 -11.83
CA GLY A 77 14.46 9.08 -13.24
C GLY A 77 15.84 8.82 -13.80
N PHE A 78 16.72 8.22 -13.01
CA PHE A 78 18.06 7.86 -13.44
C PHE A 78 18.28 6.35 -13.30
N ARG A 79 19.18 5.84 -14.13
CA ARG A 79 19.60 4.45 -14.08
C ARG A 79 20.69 4.26 -13.04
N ALA A 80 20.59 3.23 -12.22
CA ALA A 80 21.70 2.80 -11.37
C ALA A 80 22.88 2.34 -12.23
N LEU A 81 24.03 2.94 -11.99
CA LEU A 81 25.31 2.53 -12.62
C LEU A 81 26.08 1.73 -11.58
N PRO A 82 26.30 0.42 -11.78
CA PRO A 82 27.21 -0.33 -10.93
C PRO A 82 28.66 0.06 -11.27
N LEU A 83 29.40 0.53 -10.30
CA LEU A 83 30.83 0.83 -10.39
C LEU A 83 31.59 -0.16 -9.53
N ALA A 84 32.41 -1.00 -10.15
CA ALA A 84 33.28 -1.89 -9.40
C ALA A 84 34.44 -1.10 -8.80
N LEU A 85 34.68 -1.29 -7.51
CA LEU A 85 35.76 -0.66 -6.75
C LEU A 85 36.67 -1.75 -6.22
N ASP A 86 37.88 -1.79 -6.69
CA ASP A 86 38.96 -2.58 -6.08
C ASP A 86 39.73 -1.68 -5.11
N GLY A 87 39.92 -2.12 -3.87
CA GLY A 87 40.76 -1.31 -3.08
C GLY A 87 41.00 -1.62 -1.61
N PRO A 88 42.17 -1.24 -1.11
CA PRO A 88 42.49 -1.20 0.30
C PRO A 88 41.98 0.08 0.94
N GLY A 89 41.69 0.01 2.23
CA GLY A 89 41.08 0.95 3.11
C GLY A 89 41.75 2.34 3.28
N THR A 90 41.85 3.08 2.20
CA THR A 90 42.18 4.51 2.26
C THR A 90 40.99 5.33 1.82
N ALA A 91 40.81 6.51 2.43
CA ALA A 91 39.81 7.50 2.03
C ALA A 91 39.93 7.72 0.51
N ARG A 92 38.79 7.54 -0.22
CA ARG A 92 38.76 7.63 -1.67
C ARG A 92 37.71 8.59 -2.12
N ASP A 93 38.08 9.55 -2.95
CA ASP A 93 37.14 10.39 -3.67
C ASP A 93 36.85 9.81 -5.05
N MET A 94 35.59 9.52 -5.32
CA MET A 94 35.07 9.01 -6.61
C MET A 94 34.95 10.11 -7.67
N GLY A 95 35.11 11.37 -7.28
CA GLY A 95 34.85 12.50 -8.16
C GLY A 95 33.36 12.59 -8.57
N ALA A 96 33.13 12.97 -9.82
CA ALA A 96 31.79 13.12 -10.36
C ALA A 96 31.26 11.80 -10.94
N ILE A 97 30.17 11.30 -10.36
CA ILE A 97 29.41 10.14 -10.87
C ILE A 97 28.25 10.68 -11.67
N ARG A 98 28.32 10.57 -13.00
CA ARG A 98 27.25 11.03 -13.89
C ARG A 98 26.23 9.94 -14.09
N LEU A 99 24.98 10.19 -13.68
CA LEU A 99 23.86 9.29 -13.90
C LEU A 99 23.36 9.39 -15.34
N GLN A 100 22.78 8.30 -15.86
CA GLN A 100 22.09 8.30 -17.15
C GLN A 100 20.58 8.36 -16.89
N LEU A 101 19.84 9.13 -17.69
CA LEU A 101 18.38 9.14 -17.65
C LEU A 101 17.85 7.75 -18.02
N SER A 102 16.90 7.29 -17.26
CA SER A 102 16.21 6.02 -17.52
C SER A 102 14.71 6.19 -17.38
N ALA A 103 13.96 5.49 -18.20
CA ALA A 103 12.51 5.34 -18.00
C ALA A 103 12.18 4.52 -16.74
N ILE A 104 13.17 3.77 -16.21
CA ILE A 104 13.06 2.98 -14.99
C ILE A 104 13.92 3.66 -13.93
N SER A 105 13.28 4.21 -12.93
CA SER A 105 13.94 4.59 -11.68
C SER A 105 14.33 3.33 -10.94
N GLU A 106 15.59 3.15 -10.57
CA GLU A 106 15.98 2.09 -9.64
C GLU A 106 15.49 2.48 -8.25
N SER A 107 14.31 2.01 -7.89
CA SER A 107 13.76 2.17 -6.55
C SER A 107 14.15 0.98 -5.69
N ILE A 108 14.30 1.24 -4.41
CA ILE A 108 14.47 0.18 -3.43
C ILE A 108 13.11 -0.17 -2.86
N VAL A 109 12.85 -1.45 -2.74
CA VAL A 109 11.60 -1.96 -2.20
C VAL A 109 11.88 -2.92 -1.04
N VAL A 110 11.06 -2.83 -0.02
CA VAL A 110 11.07 -3.76 1.12
C VAL A 110 9.90 -4.74 1.03
N SER A 111 8.83 -4.35 0.35
CA SER A 111 7.62 -5.17 0.23
C SER A 111 7.80 -6.44 -0.65
N ALA A 112 8.90 -6.54 -1.39
CA ALA A 112 9.21 -7.73 -2.20
C ALA A 112 10.16 -8.74 -1.51
N ALA A 113 10.72 -8.39 -0.36
CA ALA A 113 11.62 -9.22 0.44
C ALA A 113 11.60 -8.79 1.91
N GLN A 114 12.25 -9.58 2.79
CA GLN A 114 12.37 -9.22 4.22
C GLN A 114 13.37 -8.09 4.49
N VAL A 115 14.18 -7.74 3.50
CA VAL A 115 15.13 -6.62 3.53
C VAL A 115 14.98 -5.76 2.28
N GLU A 116 15.61 -4.58 2.31
CA GLU A 116 15.65 -3.69 1.14
C GLU A 116 16.40 -4.35 -0.03
N ILE A 117 15.74 -4.45 -1.17
CA ILE A 117 16.32 -4.91 -2.43
C ILE A 117 16.06 -3.90 -3.55
N PRO A 118 16.91 -3.82 -4.57
CA PRO A 118 16.62 -3.07 -5.79
C PRO A 118 15.35 -3.62 -6.48
N LEU A 119 14.50 -2.75 -7.00
CA LEU A 119 13.29 -3.14 -7.72
C LEU A 119 13.59 -4.07 -8.91
N SER A 120 14.74 -3.87 -9.56
CA SER A 120 15.20 -4.72 -10.65
C SER A 120 15.41 -6.20 -10.26
N GLN A 121 15.65 -6.49 -8.97
CA GLN A 121 15.83 -7.84 -8.44
C GLN A 121 14.51 -8.49 -7.99
N ALA A 122 13.44 -7.72 -7.90
CA ALA A 122 12.14 -8.25 -7.49
C ALA A 122 11.62 -9.28 -8.49
N SER A 123 11.23 -10.45 -7.99
CA SER A 123 10.63 -11.53 -8.77
C SER A 123 9.10 -11.36 -8.91
N ALA A 124 8.44 -10.79 -7.91
CA ALA A 124 7.01 -10.49 -7.93
C ALA A 124 6.72 -9.14 -8.60
N SER A 125 5.51 -9.02 -9.14
CA SER A 125 5.00 -7.78 -9.74
C SER A 125 4.95 -6.66 -8.71
N THR A 126 5.85 -5.70 -8.82
CA THR A 126 6.01 -4.61 -7.87
C THR A 126 5.90 -3.27 -8.58
N THR A 127 5.11 -2.37 -8.03
CA THR A 127 4.96 -0.98 -8.50
C THR A 127 5.41 -0.05 -7.39
N VAL A 128 6.16 0.98 -7.73
CA VAL A 128 6.56 2.04 -6.80
C VAL A 128 6.02 3.36 -7.31
N ILE A 129 5.31 4.09 -6.46
CA ILE A 129 4.83 5.44 -6.70
C ILE A 129 5.61 6.35 -5.76
N THR A 130 6.36 7.29 -6.30
CA THR A 130 7.19 8.18 -5.49
C THR A 130 6.41 9.39 -4.97
N GLY A 131 6.91 10.02 -3.91
CA GLY A 131 6.34 11.26 -3.41
C GLY A 131 6.39 12.40 -4.44
N ALA A 132 7.37 12.40 -5.35
CA ALA A 132 7.43 13.33 -6.47
C ALA A 132 6.32 13.07 -7.51
N ASP A 133 6.04 11.80 -7.85
CA ASP A 133 4.89 11.44 -8.69
C ASP A 133 3.56 11.89 -8.07
N LEU A 134 3.39 11.65 -6.76
CA LEU A 134 2.19 12.07 -6.03
C LEU A 134 2.02 13.59 -6.06
N GLN A 135 3.11 14.32 -5.82
CA GLN A 135 3.11 15.78 -5.85
C GLN A 135 2.83 16.34 -7.25
N MET A 136 3.47 15.80 -8.28
CA MET A 136 3.32 16.26 -9.67
C MET A 136 1.90 16.01 -10.17
N ARG A 137 1.30 14.87 -9.86
CA ARG A 137 -0.10 14.53 -10.16
C ARG A 137 -1.11 15.10 -9.17
N GLN A 138 -0.66 15.80 -8.13
CA GLN A 138 -1.48 16.40 -7.07
C GLN A 138 -2.46 15.39 -6.44
N ILE A 139 -1.97 14.18 -6.16
CA ILE A 139 -2.73 13.09 -5.56
C ILE A 139 -2.69 13.21 -4.05
N HIS A 140 -3.86 13.17 -3.38
CA HIS A 140 -4.00 13.43 -1.94
C HIS A 140 -4.49 12.23 -1.12
N SER A 141 -4.99 11.17 -1.76
CA SER A 141 -5.42 9.94 -1.07
C SER A 141 -4.66 8.71 -1.58
N LEU A 142 -4.55 7.70 -0.71
CA LEU A 142 -3.99 6.40 -1.10
C LEU A 142 -4.86 5.76 -2.20
N ALA A 143 -6.19 5.84 -2.08
CA ALA A 143 -7.10 5.28 -3.08
C ALA A 143 -6.81 5.82 -4.48
N ASP A 144 -6.65 7.15 -4.63
CA ASP A 144 -6.35 7.77 -5.92
C ASP A 144 -4.98 7.40 -6.46
N ALA A 145 -3.98 7.20 -5.58
CA ALA A 145 -2.67 6.71 -5.97
C ALA A 145 -2.73 5.30 -6.59
N LEU A 146 -3.65 4.45 -6.11
CA LEU A 146 -3.78 3.06 -6.54
C LEU A 146 -4.62 2.87 -7.81
N ARG A 147 -5.43 3.85 -8.24
CA ARG A 147 -6.32 3.75 -9.41
C ARG A 147 -5.59 3.40 -10.72
N ASN A 148 -4.36 3.88 -10.89
CA ASN A 148 -3.58 3.67 -12.11
C ASN A 148 -2.56 2.51 -11.98
N VAL A 149 -2.67 1.70 -10.93
CA VAL A 149 -1.82 0.52 -10.73
C VAL A 149 -2.46 -0.69 -11.44
N PRO A 150 -1.75 -1.34 -12.39
CA PRO A 150 -2.30 -2.51 -13.07
C PRO A 150 -2.66 -3.60 -12.09
N GLY A 151 -3.77 -4.32 -12.37
CA GLY A 151 -4.24 -5.42 -11.53
C GLY A 151 -4.92 -5.03 -10.22
N LEU A 152 -5.12 -3.74 -9.95
CA LEU A 152 -5.93 -3.25 -8.84
C LEU A 152 -7.22 -2.63 -9.37
N SER A 153 -8.37 -3.07 -8.87
CA SER A 153 -9.65 -2.40 -9.10
C SER A 153 -10.01 -1.58 -7.85
N VAL A 154 -10.25 -0.29 -8.03
CA VAL A 154 -10.67 0.61 -6.95
C VAL A 154 -12.16 0.88 -7.11
N SER A 155 -12.92 0.81 -6.02
CA SER A 155 -14.35 1.09 -6.01
C SER A 155 -14.71 1.90 -4.76
N ALA A 156 -15.19 3.11 -4.98
CA ALA A 156 -15.65 4.03 -3.93
C ALA A 156 -17.19 4.13 -3.93
N THR A 157 -17.77 4.26 -2.74
CA THR A 157 -19.22 4.44 -2.56
C THR A 157 -19.57 5.94 -2.47
N GLY A 158 -19.09 6.74 -3.43
CA GLY A 158 -19.37 8.17 -3.48
C GLY A 158 -18.15 9.06 -3.66
N GLY A 159 -18.21 10.24 -3.06
CA GLY A 159 -17.23 11.31 -3.23
C GLY A 159 -16.01 11.26 -2.30
N THR A 160 -15.55 12.43 -1.88
CA THR A 160 -14.34 12.57 -1.04
C THR A 160 -14.54 11.86 0.30
N GLY A 161 -13.61 10.96 0.66
CA GLY A 161 -13.65 10.22 1.93
C GLY A 161 -14.68 9.10 2.00
N ALA A 162 -15.39 8.81 0.91
CA ALA A 162 -16.30 7.67 0.85
C ALA A 162 -15.59 6.33 1.05
N VAL A 163 -16.32 5.34 1.57
CA VAL A 163 -15.78 3.98 1.76
C VAL A 163 -15.21 3.47 0.44
N THR A 164 -13.94 3.11 0.46
CA THR A 164 -13.22 2.72 -0.76
C THR A 164 -12.53 1.38 -0.58
N GLY A 165 -12.91 0.42 -1.41
CA GLY A 165 -12.29 -0.90 -1.51
C GLY A 165 -11.25 -0.96 -2.64
N VAL A 166 -10.20 -1.75 -2.45
CA VAL A 166 -9.20 -2.06 -3.48
C VAL A 166 -9.10 -3.57 -3.65
N PHE A 167 -9.40 -4.04 -4.84
CA PHE A 167 -9.54 -5.45 -5.18
C PHE A 167 -8.36 -5.93 -6.04
N PRO A 168 -7.38 -6.65 -5.45
CA PRO A 168 -6.17 -7.05 -6.15
C PRO A 168 -6.39 -8.30 -7.00
N ARG A 169 -6.21 -8.21 -8.32
CA ARG A 169 -6.24 -9.34 -9.26
C ARG A 169 -7.41 -10.31 -9.03
N GLY A 170 -8.59 -9.76 -8.82
CA GLY A 170 -9.81 -10.53 -8.56
C GLY A 170 -10.03 -10.95 -7.09
N GLY A 171 -9.09 -10.69 -6.20
CA GLY A 171 -9.24 -10.92 -4.76
C GLY A 171 -10.20 -9.93 -4.09
N GLU A 172 -10.60 -10.19 -2.84
CA GLU A 172 -11.43 -9.30 -2.04
C GLU A 172 -10.63 -8.09 -1.53
N SER A 173 -11.33 -7.02 -1.13
CA SER A 173 -10.67 -5.80 -0.64
C SER A 173 -9.84 -6.05 0.63
N ASN A 174 -10.33 -6.90 1.53
CA ASN A 174 -9.62 -7.32 2.75
C ASN A 174 -8.44 -8.28 2.50
N TYR A 175 -8.15 -8.63 1.23
CA TYR A 175 -6.95 -9.38 0.83
C TYR A 175 -5.72 -8.49 0.60
N THR A 176 -5.88 -7.19 0.77
CA THR A 176 -4.80 -6.21 0.65
C THR A 176 -4.30 -5.80 2.03
N LEU A 177 -3.11 -6.26 2.40
CA LEU A 177 -2.47 -5.84 3.64
C LEU A 177 -1.77 -4.49 3.43
N VAL A 178 -2.13 -3.50 4.25
CA VAL A 178 -1.61 -2.14 4.17
C VAL A 178 -0.67 -1.86 5.34
N PHE A 179 0.50 -1.35 5.03
CA PHE A 179 1.48 -0.89 6.02
C PHE A 179 1.68 0.62 5.92
N VAL A 180 1.79 1.27 7.05
CA VAL A 180 2.36 2.61 7.17
C VAL A 180 3.62 2.50 8.02
N ASP A 181 4.77 2.80 7.43
CA ASP A 181 6.07 2.75 8.10
C ASP A 181 6.33 1.44 8.86
N ASP A 182 6.12 0.31 8.19
CA ASP A 182 6.34 -1.05 8.71
C ASP A 182 5.31 -1.55 9.75
N VAL A 183 4.23 -0.82 9.97
CA VAL A 183 3.15 -1.23 10.87
C VAL A 183 1.88 -1.54 10.08
N PRO A 184 1.27 -2.71 10.23
CA PRO A 184 0.01 -3.05 9.58
C PRO A 184 -1.12 -2.19 10.15
N VAL A 185 -1.88 -1.52 9.26
CA VAL A 185 -2.94 -0.58 9.64
C VAL A 185 -4.35 -1.09 9.36
N ASN A 186 -4.49 -2.27 8.79
CA ASN A 186 -5.80 -2.92 8.61
C ASN A 186 -6.47 -3.16 9.98
N ALA A 187 -7.79 -3.14 10.00
CA ALA A 187 -8.58 -3.58 11.14
C ALA A 187 -8.42 -5.09 11.39
N PHE A 188 -9.04 -5.60 12.44
CA PHE A 188 -9.09 -7.03 12.72
C PHE A 188 -9.68 -7.79 11.51
N GLY A 189 -8.97 -8.82 11.03
CA GLY A 189 -9.41 -9.62 9.89
C GLY A 189 -9.07 -9.08 8.51
N GLY A 190 -8.35 -7.95 8.41
CA GLY A 190 -7.79 -7.47 7.15
C GLY A 190 -8.54 -6.32 6.48
N ASP A 191 -9.70 -5.91 6.99
CA ASP A 191 -10.45 -4.80 6.41
C ASP A 191 -9.68 -3.47 6.48
N PHE A 192 -9.78 -2.68 5.40
CA PHE A 192 -9.15 -1.37 5.29
C PHE A 192 -9.92 -0.47 4.32
N ASP A 193 -10.35 0.68 4.82
CA ASP A 193 -10.92 1.73 4.00
C ASP A 193 -9.81 2.61 3.40
N PHE A 194 -9.63 2.52 2.08
CA PHE A 194 -8.58 3.24 1.35
C PHE A 194 -8.89 4.72 1.16
N GLY A 195 -10.13 5.17 1.35
CA GLY A 195 -10.57 6.55 1.15
C GLY A 195 -10.01 7.55 2.17
N HIS A 196 -9.58 7.08 3.34
CA HIS A 196 -9.19 7.95 4.44
C HIS A 196 -7.67 8.14 4.62
N LEU A 197 -6.81 7.36 3.98
CA LEU A 197 -5.36 7.51 4.16
C LEU A 197 -4.78 8.57 3.23
N SER A 198 -4.21 9.62 3.85
CA SER A 198 -3.55 10.72 3.16
C SER A 198 -2.19 10.33 2.58
N THR A 199 -1.83 10.95 1.46
CA THR A 199 -0.48 10.89 0.87
C THR A 199 0.45 12.00 1.37
N GLU A 200 0.05 12.80 2.37
CA GLU A 200 0.91 13.86 2.92
C GLU A 200 2.18 13.28 3.55
N ASN A 201 3.30 13.92 3.27
CA ASN A 201 4.65 13.51 3.71
C ASN A 201 5.04 12.09 3.30
N VAL A 202 4.44 11.52 2.25
CA VAL A 202 4.82 10.21 1.72
C VAL A 202 6.11 10.35 0.90
N GLU A 203 7.08 9.48 1.17
CA GLU A 203 8.30 9.33 0.37
C GLU A 203 8.03 8.43 -0.85
N ARG A 204 7.35 7.30 -0.61
CA ARG A 204 6.94 6.36 -1.66
C ARG A 204 5.83 5.43 -1.18
N ILE A 205 5.11 4.88 -2.15
CA ILE A 205 4.15 3.78 -1.96
C ILE A 205 4.68 2.59 -2.75
N GLU A 206 4.87 1.46 -2.09
CA GLU A 206 5.28 0.19 -2.70
C GLU A 206 4.07 -0.73 -2.76
N ILE A 207 3.78 -1.30 -3.92
CA ILE A 207 2.67 -2.21 -4.15
C ILE A 207 3.20 -3.52 -4.71
N VAL A 208 3.06 -4.61 -3.96
CA VAL A 208 3.38 -5.96 -4.43
C VAL A 208 2.09 -6.73 -4.64
N ARG A 209 1.90 -7.25 -5.83
CA ARG A 209 0.71 -8.02 -6.22
C ARG A 209 0.96 -9.51 -6.06
N GLY A 210 -0.10 -10.25 -5.77
CA GLY A 210 -0.06 -11.67 -5.44
C GLY A 210 0.17 -11.94 -3.96
N PRO A 211 0.01 -13.18 -3.49
CA PRO A 211 0.13 -13.56 -2.08
C PRO A 211 1.52 -13.27 -1.52
N GLN A 212 1.54 -12.65 -0.36
CA GLN A 212 2.75 -12.29 0.36
C GLN A 212 2.74 -12.81 1.80
N SER A 213 1.86 -13.78 2.13
CA SER A 213 1.75 -14.28 3.49
C SER A 213 3.03 -14.93 4.02
N ALA A 214 3.89 -15.45 3.15
CA ALA A 214 5.22 -15.95 3.51
C ALA A 214 6.15 -14.85 4.10
N LEU A 215 5.93 -13.59 3.77
CA LEU A 215 6.72 -12.46 4.26
C LEU A 215 6.03 -11.71 5.41
N PHE A 216 4.72 -11.47 5.26
CA PHE A 216 3.98 -10.52 6.08
C PHE A 216 2.86 -11.16 6.92
N GLY A 217 2.71 -12.50 6.85
CA GLY A 217 1.71 -13.24 7.60
C GLY A 217 0.30 -13.15 7.03
N SER A 218 -0.66 -13.42 7.87
CA SER A 218 -2.09 -13.45 7.55
C SER A 218 -2.56 -12.13 6.92
N ASN A 219 -3.61 -12.20 6.09
CA ASN A 219 -4.24 -11.09 5.35
C ASN A 219 -3.45 -10.55 4.14
N ALA A 220 -2.18 -10.96 3.93
CA ALA A 220 -1.42 -10.65 2.72
C ALA A 220 -1.76 -11.65 1.59
N VAL A 221 -3.05 -11.78 1.26
CA VAL A 221 -3.60 -12.84 0.39
C VAL A 221 -3.54 -12.46 -1.08
N GLY A 222 -3.78 -11.19 -1.41
CA GLY A 222 -3.88 -10.70 -2.80
C GLY A 222 -2.87 -9.62 -3.15
N ALA A 223 -2.53 -8.74 -2.19
CA ALA A 223 -1.52 -7.70 -2.35
C ALA A 223 -0.97 -7.21 -1.01
N VAL A 224 0.17 -6.53 -1.08
CA VAL A 224 0.70 -5.70 0.00
C VAL A 224 0.91 -4.29 -0.53
N VAL A 225 0.38 -3.31 0.18
CA VAL A 225 0.60 -1.88 -0.05
C VAL A 225 1.37 -1.31 1.13
N ARG A 226 2.53 -0.74 0.88
CA ARG A 226 3.39 -0.17 1.91
C ARG A 226 3.61 1.30 1.66
N VAL A 227 3.13 2.13 2.57
CA VAL A 227 3.31 3.58 2.57
C VAL A 227 4.51 3.92 3.44
N VAL A 228 5.53 4.54 2.87
CA VAL A 228 6.76 4.97 3.56
C VAL A 228 6.73 6.48 3.67
N THR A 229 6.81 7.02 4.89
CA THR A 229 6.82 8.47 5.11
C THR A 229 8.23 9.04 5.09
N ARG A 230 8.35 10.32 4.71
CA ARG A 230 9.63 11.03 4.65
C ARG A 230 10.20 11.25 6.03
N ARG A 231 11.48 10.98 6.17
CA ARG A 231 12.31 11.31 7.31
C ARG A 231 13.76 11.47 6.86
N GLY A 232 14.54 12.22 7.63
CA GLY A 232 15.95 12.42 7.29
C GLY A 232 16.13 13.24 6.01
N GLY A 233 17.32 13.17 5.43
CA GLY A 233 17.73 13.96 4.28
C GLY A 233 18.06 15.41 4.65
N PRO A 234 18.23 16.30 3.65
CA PRO A 234 18.39 17.73 3.88
C PRO A 234 17.20 18.30 4.65
N PRO A 235 17.43 19.23 5.62
CA PRO A 235 16.33 19.86 6.35
C PRO A 235 15.38 20.63 5.43
N VAL A 236 14.11 20.26 5.44
CA VAL A 236 13.05 20.89 4.63
C VAL A 236 11.84 21.16 5.52
N VAL A 237 11.24 22.33 5.34
CA VAL A 237 9.92 22.68 5.87
C VAL A 237 9.03 23.01 4.69
N SER A 238 7.83 22.46 4.65
CA SER A 238 6.87 22.71 3.58
C SER A 238 5.46 22.89 4.14
N GLY A 239 4.63 23.60 3.39
CA GLY A 239 3.21 23.74 3.67
C GLY A 239 2.45 24.00 2.39
N SER A 240 1.17 23.65 2.36
CA SER A 240 0.28 23.97 1.28
C SER A 240 -1.13 24.32 1.77
N ALA A 241 -1.83 25.15 0.99
CA ALA A 241 -3.23 25.42 1.17
C ALA A 241 -3.91 25.38 -0.20
N GLU A 242 -5.09 24.75 -0.25
CA GLU A 242 -5.85 24.59 -1.47
C GLU A 242 -7.36 24.74 -1.20
N VAL A 243 -8.08 25.24 -2.20
CA VAL A 243 -9.53 25.36 -2.21
C VAL A 243 -10.06 24.82 -3.54
N GLY A 244 -11.24 24.24 -3.52
CA GLY A 244 -11.80 23.63 -4.73
C GLY A 244 -13.31 23.45 -4.69
N GLY A 245 -13.85 22.90 -5.76
CA GLY A 245 -15.28 22.59 -5.87
C GLY A 245 -15.75 21.64 -4.76
N TYR A 246 -17.06 21.61 -4.53
CA TYR A 246 -17.71 20.89 -3.44
C TYR A 246 -17.26 21.40 -2.05
N ASP A 247 -17.00 22.70 -1.95
CA ASP A 247 -16.51 23.40 -0.76
C ASP A 247 -15.28 22.71 -0.12
N THR A 248 -14.44 22.17 -0.99
CA THR A 248 -13.24 21.45 -0.55
C THR A 248 -12.16 22.42 -0.13
N THR A 249 -11.64 22.24 1.08
CA THR A 249 -10.46 22.96 1.61
C THR A 249 -9.46 21.96 2.14
N ARG A 250 -8.16 22.20 1.90
CA ARG A 250 -7.08 21.39 2.44
C ARG A 250 -5.90 22.25 2.84
N VAL A 251 -5.37 22.01 4.03
CA VAL A 251 -4.16 22.67 4.54
C VAL A 251 -3.20 21.60 5.05
N THR A 252 -1.93 21.73 4.68
CA THR A 252 -0.88 20.81 5.14
C THR A 252 0.35 21.53 5.62
N GLY A 253 1.09 20.87 6.50
CA GLY A 253 2.42 21.29 6.93
C GLY A 253 3.28 20.06 7.16
N ALA A 254 4.54 20.11 6.73
CA ALA A 254 5.48 19.00 6.94
C ALA A 254 6.90 19.52 7.14
N THR A 255 7.70 18.77 7.89
CA THR A 255 9.14 18.96 8.00
C THR A 255 9.84 17.62 8.04
N SER A 256 11.02 17.56 7.45
CA SER A 256 11.92 16.41 7.58
C SER A 256 13.37 16.87 7.51
N GLY A 257 14.28 16.08 8.06
CA GLY A 257 15.70 16.42 7.98
C GLY A 257 16.58 15.48 8.78
N SER A 258 17.89 15.71 8.66
CA SER A 258 18.94 15.04 9.44
C SER A 258 19.91 16.06 10.03
N SER A 259 20.45 15.75 11.21
CA SER A 259 21.54 16.50 11.83
C SER A 259 22.45 15.51 12.57
N GLY A 260 23.65 15.29 12.03
CA GLY A 260 24.55 14.24 12.53
C GLY A 260 23.90 12.86 12.44
N ALA A 261 23.79 12.17 13.55
CA ALA A 261 23.15 10.84 13.65
C ALA A 261 21.61 10.90 13.77
N PHE A 262 21.03 12.06 13.98
CA PHE A 262 19.59 12.22 14.20
C PHE A 262 18.84 12.48 12.90
N GLU A 263 17.69 11.83 12.75
CA GLU A 263 16.75 11.99 11.65
C GLU A 263 15.38 12.34 12.24
N TRP A 264 14.61 13.20 11.56
CA TRP A 264 13.25 13.53 11.94
C TRP A 264 12.33 13.64 10.73
N GLY A 265 11.05 13.49 10.98
CA GLY A 265 9.97 13.80 10.06
C GLY A 265 8.72 14.11 10.86
N ALA A 266 7.97 15.13 10.46
CA ALA A 266 6.69 15.45 11.05
C ALA A 266 5.76 16.00 9.98
N SER A 267 4.45 15.74 10.11
CA SER A 267 3.43 16.30 9.23
C SER A 267 2.11 16.50 9.95
N ALA A 268 1.32 17.46 9.45
CA ALA A 268 -0.06 17.68 9.84
C ALA A 268 -0.89 18.01 8.59
N GLU A 269 -2.14 17.57 8.58
CA GLU A 269 -3.10 17.84 7.53
C GLU A 269 -4.50 18.04 8.09
N ARG A 270 -5.24 18.97 7.49
CA ARG A 270 -6.69 19.13 7.64
C ARG A 270 -7.33 19.17 6.26
N LEU A 271 -8.35 18.37 6.05
CA LEU A 271 -9.18 18.32 4.85
C LEU A 271 -10.65 18.46 5.25
N ALA A 272 -11.41 19.23 4.50
CA ALA A 272 -12.87 19.30 4.58
C ALA A 272 -13.45 19.36 3.17
N SER A 273 -14.62 18.74 2.96
CA SER A 273 -15.38 18.78 1.71
C SER A 273 -16.86 18.56 2.06
N ASP A 274 -17.75 19.33 1.45
CA ASP A 274 -19.19 19.17 1.66
C ASP A 274 -19.83 18.16 0.68
N GLY A 275 -19.05 17.62 -0.28
CA GLY A 275 -19.53 16.63 -1.23
C GLY A 275 -20.77 17.10 -2.00
N TYR A 276 -21.76 16.24 -2.12
CA TYR A 276 -23.01 16.53 -2.79
C TYR A 276 -24.03 17.31 -1.95
N ASN A 277 -23.71 17.70 -0.71
CA ASN A 277 -24.65 18.41 0.15
C ASN A 277 -25.27 19.63 -0.56
N GLY A 278 -26.60 19.76 -0.48
CA GLY A 278 -27.38 20.82 -1.13
C GLY A 278 -27.61 20.64 -2.64
N ARG A 279 -27.05 19.59 -3.26
CA ARG A 279 -27.23 19.30 -4.69
C ARG A 279 -28.39 18.34 -4.91
N ARG A 280 -28.94 18.33 -6.12
CA ARG A 280 -30.02 17.41 -6.47
C ARG A 280 -29.48 16.08 -6.95
N SER A 281 -30.06 14.99 -6.44
CA SER A 281 -29.88 13.64 -6.93
C SER A 281 -30.55 13.46 -8.29
N ALA A 282 -30.29 12.34 -8.93
CA ALA A 282 -30.97 11.95 -10.17
C ALA A 282 -32.49 11.78 -10.00
N ALA A 283 -32.97 11.42 -8.82
CA ALA A 283 -34.42 11.41 -8.48
C ALA A 283 -35.00 12.80 -8.18
N GLY A 284 -34.19 13.87 -8.30
CA GLY A 284 -34.58 15.24 -8.02
C GLY A 284 -34.67 15.61 -6.54
N LEU A 285 -34.22 14.73 -5.63
CA LEU A 285 -34.15 14.98 -4.20
C LEU A 285 -32.87 15.74 -3.83
N THR A 286 -32.89 16.57 -2.80
CA THR A 286 -31.72 17.26 -2.31
C THR A 286 -30.88 16.29 -1.48
N VAL A 287 -29.64 16.06 -1.90
CA VAL A 287 -28.66 15.25 -1.15
C VAL A 287 -28.25 16.01 0.11
N GLN A 288 -28.19 15.31 1.20
CA GLN A 288 -27.71 15.79 2.49
C GLN A 288 -26.78 14.73 3.05
N ASN A 289 -25.94 15.12 4.02
CA ASN A 289 -25.13 14.18 4.75
C ASN A 289 -24.02 13.47 3.89
N ASP A 290 -23.41 14.20 2.94
CA ASP A 290 -22.28 13.71 2.10
C ASP A 290 -20.97 14.44 2.43
N ASP A 291 -20.91 15.12 3.57
CA ASP A 291 -19.72 15.85 3.98
C ASP A 291 -18.65 14.91 4.59
N TYR A 292 -17.41 15.33 4.41
CA TYR A 292 -16.23 14.64 4.92
C TYR A 292 -15.25 15.62 5.54
N ARG A 293 -14.73 15.28 6.72
CA ARG A 293 -13.69 16.04 7.41
C ARG A 293 -12.63 15.08 7.93
N ARG A 294 -11.36 15.45 7.77
CA ARG A 294 -10.23 14.68 8.28
C ARG A 294 -9.19 15.61 8.86
N ALA A 295 -8.63 15.20 10.00
CA ALA A 295 -7.41 15.77 10.54
C ALA A 295 -6.41 14.64 10.82
N SER A 296 -5.14 14.85 10.50
CA SER A 296 -4.09 13.86 10.78
C SER A 296 -2.77 14.51 11.10
N GLY A 297 -1.98 13.83 11.94
CA GLY A 297 -0.63 14.25 12.27
C GLY A 297 0.29 13.05 12.45
N SER A 298 1.57 13.23 12.16
CA SER A 298 2.60 12.21 12.37
C SER A 298 3.91 12.83 12.83
N VAL A 299 4.64 12.08 13.65
CA VAL A 299 6.01 12.40 14.07
C VAL A 299 6.84 11.13 13.98
N ALA A 300 8.02 11.26 13.41
CA ALA A 300 9.04 10.22 13.35
C ALA A 300 10.37 10.81 13.80
N VAL A 301 11.06 10.09 14.67
CA VAL A 301 12.42 10.42 15.10
C VAL A 301 13.31 9.19 14.98
N GLY A 302 14.54 9.38 14.57
CA GLY A 302 15.51 8.32 14.41
C GLY A 302 16.89 8.75 14.87
N TRP A 303 17.65 7.76 15.30
CA TRP A 303 19.08 7.88 15.54
C TRP A 303 19.79 6.75 14.82
N ARG A 304 20.83 7.08 14.06
CA ARG A 304 21.60 6.09 13.31
C ARG A 304 23.08 6.39 13.43
N GLN A 305 23.83 5.42 13.87
CA GLN A 305 25.30 5.46 13.93
C GLN A 305 25.89 4.16 13.37
N GLY A 306 26.57 4.27 12.25
CA GLY A 306 27.10 3.12 11.54
C GLY A 306 26.00 2.11 11.18
N ARG A 307 26.07 0.89 11.72
CA ARG A 307 25.12 -0.21 11.48
C ARG A 307 24.01 -0.32 12.54
N ALA A 308 24.08 0.49 13.59
CA ALA A 308 23.06 0.55 14.63
C ALA A 308 22.11 1.72 14.39
N GLY A 309 20.86 1.53 14.74
CA GLY A 309 19.88 2.61 14.66
C GLY A 309 18.63 2.29 15.47
N VAL A 310 17.97 3.33 15.94
CA VAL A 310 16.68 3.25 16.63
C VAL A 310 15.74 4.26 15.99
N GLN A 311 14.48 3.89 15.86
CA GLN A 311 13.43 4.74 15.31
C GLN A 311 12.19 4.64 16.17
N ALA A 312 11.52 5.75 16.38
CA ALA A 312 10.22 5.83 17.00
C ALA A 312 9.27 6.65 16.12
N ARG A 313 8.02 6.24 16.03
CA ARG A 313 6.98 6.88 15.21
C ARG A 313 5.66 6.86 15.91
N VAL A 314 4.92 7.96 15.75
CA VAL A 314 3.52 8.06 16.16
C VAL A 314 2.75 8.75 15.05
N ARG A 315 1.57 8.24 14.72
CA ARG A 315 0.59 8.85 13.82
C ARG A 315 -0.77 8.81 14.49
N HIS A 316 -1.48 9.91 14.40
CA HIS A 316 -2.89 9.98 14.80
C HIS A 316 -3.70 10.61 13.67
N ALA A 317 -4.89 10.08 13.43
CA ALA A 317 -5.81 10.62 12.44
C ALA A 317 -7.25 10.45 12.95
N THR A 318 -8.04 11.49 12.81
CA THR A 318 -9.49 11.44 13.00
C THR A 318 -10.19 11.84 11.72
N ASP A 319 -11.29 11.17 11.41
CA ASP A 319 -12.18 11.53 10.33
C ASP A 319 -13.64 11.40 10.74
N GLU A 320 -14.46 12.30 10.20
CA GLU A 320 -15.90 12.33 10.31
C GLU A 320 -16.49 12.36 8.91
N ARG A 321 -17.51 11.54 8.66
CA ARG A 321 -18.24 11.54 7.38
C ARG A 321 -19.73 11.26 7.57
N GLY A 322 -20.52 11.79 6.66
CA GLY A 322 -21.89 11.41 6.46
C GLY A 322 -22.04 10.20 5.52
N PHE A 323 -23.18 9.56 5.56
CA PHE A 323 -23.54 8.44 4.71
C PHE A 323 -24.90 8.72 4.08
N PRO A 324 -24.94 9.37 2.91
CA PRO A 324 -26.19 9.81 2.29
C PRO A 324 -27.04 8.65 1.74
N GLY A 325 -26.53 7.42 1.80
CA GLY A 325 -27.15 6.26 1.16
C GLY A 325 -27.00 6.29 -0.37
N PRO A 326 -27.59 5.34 -1.10
CA PRO A 326 -27.60 5.35 -2.55
C PRO A 326 -28.55 6.43 -3.08
N PHE A 327 -28.05 7.30 -3.95
CA PHE A 327 -28.81 8.40 -4.58
C PHE A 327 -28.55 8.56 -6.08
N GLY A 328 -27.86 7.58 -6.68
CA GLY A 328 -27.57 7.55 -8.10
C GLY A 328 -28.70 7.03 -8.97
N THR A 329 -28.41 6.89 -10.25
CA THR A 329 -29.23 6.19 -11.23
C THR A 329 -28.44 5.05 -11.80
N ASN A 330 -28.83 3.87 -11.60
CA ASN A 330 -28.25 2.76 -12.32
C ASN A 330 -29.25 2.19 -13.32
N PRO A 331 -28.88 1.23 -14.19
CA PRO A 331 -29.79 0.61 -15.15
C PRO A 331 -31.13 0.13 -14.55
N ILE A 332 -31.23 0.05 -13.25
CA ILE A 332 -32.46 -0.33 -12.52
C ILE A 332 -33.37 0.85 -12.16
N GLY A 333 -32.91 2.07 -12.21
CA GLY A 333 -33.70 3.27 -11.89
C GLY A 333 -33.04 4.19 -10.89
N ALA A 334 -33.70 5.30 -10.59
CA ALA A 334 -33.20 6.30 -9.64
C ALA A 334 -33.54 5.87 -8.21
N TYR A 335 -32.55 5.94 -7.32
CA TYR A 335 -32.76 5.76 -5.89
C TYR A 335 -33.42 6.98 -5.28
N THR A 336 -34.46 6.77 -4.46
CA THR A 336 -35.26 7.83 -3.85
C THR A 336 -35.03 7.99 -2.35
N GLY A 337 -34.32 7.05 -1.71
CA GLY A 337 -34.00 7.12 -0.28
C GLY A 337 -32.69 7.86 -0.06
N ILE A 338 -32.77 9.04 0.61
CA ILE A 338 -31.58 9.75 1.07
C ILE A 338 -31.54 9.67 2.58
N ASP A 339 -30.42 9.19 3.11
CA ASP A 339 -30.15 9.16 4.55
C ASP A 339 -29.63 10.54 5.00
N THR A 340 -30.26 11.12 5.98
CA THR A 340 -29.90 12.43 6.52
C THR A 340 -29.23 12.37 7.88
N ASP A 341 -29.20 11.19 8.51
CA ASP A 341 -28.86 11.02 9.91
C ASP A 341 -27.61 10.16 10.13
N SER A 342 -27.30 9.25 9.20
CA SER A 342 -26.18 8.32 9.36
C SER A 342 -24.83 9.02 9.26
N ARG A 343 -24.06 8.98 10.34
CA ARG A 343 -22.72 9.57 10.43
C ARG A 343 -21.74 8.62 11.10
N GLY A 344 -20.49 8.67 10.69
CA GLY A 344 -19.41 7.90 11.30
C GLY A 344 -18.22 8.78 11.65
N THR A 345 -17.63 8.50 12.79
CA THR A 345 -16.36 9.08 13.24
C THR A 345 -15.35 7.95 13.45
N ASN A 346 -14.12 8.15 13.02
CA ASN A 346 -13.07 7.19 13.22
C ASN A 346 -11.83 7.88 13.82
N ASP A 347 -11.30 7.28 14.88
CA ASP A 347 -10.03 7.65 15.49
C ASP A 347 -9.02 6.52 15.30
N ARG A 348 -7.87 6.86 14.71
CA ARG A 348 -6.81 5.90 14.39
C ARG A 348 -5.49 6.34 14.99
N THR A 349 -4.91 5.49 15.80
CA THR A 349 -3.60 5.74 16.41
C THR A 349 -2.64 4.62 16.08
N LEU A 350 -1.48 4.99 15.57
CA LEU A 350 -0.37 4.12 15.24
C LEU A 350 0.85 4.55 16.02
N ALA A 351 1.53 3.62 16.68
CA ALA A 351 2.81 3.87 17.32
C ALA A 351 3.78 2.71 17.08
N SER A 352 5.05 2.99 16.88
CA SER A 352 6.07 1.95 16.74
C SER A 352 7.43 2.40 17.21
N VAL A 353 8.21 1.43 17.68
CA VAL A 353 9.63 1.56 17.95
C VAL A 353 10.35 0.39 17.29
N SER A 354 11.41 0.67 16.55
CA SER A 354 12.26 -0.34 15.96
C SER A 354 13.74 -0.05 16.19
N GLY A 355 14.52 -1.11 16.40
CA GLY A 355 15.96 -1.04 16.55
C GLY A 355 16.66 -1.98 15.60
N THR A 356 17.73 -1.51 14.96
CA THR A 356 18.65 -2.34 14.18
C THR A 356 20.01 -2.32 14.82
N PHE A 357 20.70 -3.45 14.84
CA PHE A 357 22.02 -3.56 15.46
C PHE A 357 22.88 -4.61 14.76
N PRO A 358 24.20 -4.41 14.72
CA PRO A 358 25.12 -5.44 14.21
C PRO A 358 25.24 -6.57 15.23
N VAL A 359 24.99 -7.81 14.80
CA VAL A 359 25.22 -9.02 15.60
C VAL A 359 26.64 -9.55 15.33
N SER A 360 27.05 -9.52 14.07
CA SER A 360 28.40 -9.85 13.64
C SER A 360 28.77 -9.03 12.38
N ARG A 361 29.92 -9.32 11.77
CA ARG A 361 30.29 -8.72 10.47
C ARG A 361 29.31 -9.09 9.36
N THR A 362 28.74 -10.27 9.39
CA THR A 362 27.85 -10.84 8.37
C THR A 362 26.40 -10.97 8.85
N ALA A 363 26.07 -10.53 10.07
CA ALA A 363 24.73 -10.62 10.62
C ALA A 363 24.26 -9.29 11.21
N ARG A 364 22.96 -8.97 10.97
CA ARG A 364 22.26 -7.82 11.50
C ARG A 364 20.98 -8.27 12.21
N GLY A 365 20.72 -7.73 13.38
CA GLY A 365 19.48 -7.90 14.11
C GLY A 365 18.53 -6.73 13.88
N LEU A 366 17.22 -7.03 13.89
CA LEU A 366 16.13 -6.06 13.95
C LEU A 366 15.16 -6.51 15.03
N VAL A 367 14.74 -5.57 15.88
CA VAL A 367 13.63 -5.74 16.83
C VAL A 367 12.65 -4.60 16.62
N GLN A 368 11.37 -4.93 16.61
CA GLN A 368 10.29 -3.96 16.45
C GLN A 368 9.15 -4.27 17.42
N THR A 369 8.56 -3.23 17.97
CA THR A 369 7.24 -3.31 18.58
C THR A 369 6.34 -2.23 17.97
N ALA A 370 5.07 -2.57 17.77
CA ALA A 370 4.11 -1.65 17.19
C ALA A 370 2.73 -1.83 17.81
N PHE A 371 1.96 -0.76 17.81
CA PHE A 371 0.59 -0.70 18.27
C PHE A 371 -0.27 0.02 17.22
N ASN A 372 -1.40 -0.57 16.86
CA ASN A 372 -2.42 0.02 16.03
C ASN A 372 -3.77 -0.04 16.75
N ARG A 373 -4.47 1.09 16.81
CA ARG A 373 -5.79 1.23 17.41
C ARG A 373 -6.70 1.98 16.46
N ILE A 374 -7.88 1.43 16.26
CA ILE A 374 -8.98 2.05 15.50
C ILE A 374 -10.21 2.01 16.40
N ASP A 375 -10.78 3.16 16.69
CA ASP A 375 -12.08 3.31 17.35
C ASP A 375 -13.03 3.99 16.36
N SER A 376 -14.25 3.49 16.27
CA SER A 376 -15.24 3.98 15.34
C SER A 376 -16.58 4.10 16.03
N ASP A 377 -17.19 5.26 15.91
CA ASP A 377 -18.55 5.55 16.33
C ASP A 377 -19.41 5.74 15.10
N PHE A 378 -20.57 5.10 15.06
CA PHE A 378 -21.50 5.21 13.97
C PHE A 378 -22.91 5.44 14.52
N ALA A 379 -23.55 6.50 14.09
CA ALA A 379 -24.95 6.79 14.35
C ALA A 379 -25.78 6.59 13.09
N SER A 380 -26.94 5.99 13.22
CA SER A 380 -27.89 5.78 12.11
C SER A 380 -29.32 5.79 12.62
N GLY A 381 -30.28 5.69 11.71
CA GLY A 381 -31.70 5.52 12.04
C GLY A 381 -31.98 4.25 12.87
N PHE A 382 -31.07 3.30 12.93
CA PHE A 382 -31.14 2.10 13.79
C PHE A 382 -30.52 2.31 15.18
N GLY A 383 -30.00 3.49 15.47
CA GLY A 383 -29.35 3.86 16.71
C GLY A 383 -27.82 3.95 16.59
N PRO A 384 -27.16 4.33 17.70
CA PRO A 384 -25.70 4.43 17.74
C PRO A 384 -25.05 3.05 17.86
N SER A 385 -23.87 2.91 17.25
CA SER A 385 -23.01 1.75 17.43
C SER A 385 -21.56 2.18 17.59
N GLU A 386 -20.81 1.43 18.40
CA GLU A 386 -19.40 1.63 18.66
C GLU A 386 -18.63 0.39 18.24
N SER A 387 -17.47 0.57 17.64
CA SER A 387 -16.56 -0.53 17.33
C SER A 387 -15.12 -0.15 17.63
N ASN A 388 -14.31 -1.14 17.96
CA ASN A 388 -12.90 -0.98 18.19
C ASN A 388 -12.09 -2.11 17.58
N SER A 389 -10.87 -1.81 17.17
CA SER A 389 -9.89 -2.79 16.70
C SER A 389 -8.51 -2.42 17.22
N HIS A 390 -7.86 -3.31 17.94
CA HIS A 390 -6.56 -3.09 18.53
C HIS A 390 -5.61 -4.22 18.14
N ARG A 391 -4.38 -3.85 17.77
CA ARG A 391 -3.32 -4.80 17.43
C ARG A 391 -2.01 -4.40 18.11
N TRP A 392 -1.40 -5.38 18.77
CA TRP A 392 -0.01 -5.34 19.22
C TRP A 392 0.81 -6.28 18.36
N LEU A 393 1.97 -5.80 17.91
CA LEU A 393 2.93 -6.56 17.14
C LEU A 393 4.30 -6.45 17.80
N GLY A 394 4.96 -7.59 17.95
CA GLY A 394 6.37 -7.72 18.30
C GLY A 394 7.08 -8.56 17.25
N ARG A 395 8.20 -8.08 16.72
CA ARG A 395 8.99 -8.78 15.70
C ARG A 395 10.47 -8.78 16.07
N ALA A 396 11.11 -9.92 15.90
CA ALA A 396 12.56 -10.08 15.97
C ALA A 396 13.04 -10.79 14.70
N GLN A 397 14.08 -10.25 14.07
CA GLN A 397 14.61 -10.74 12.79
C GLN A 397 16.13 -10.73 12.81
N LEU A 398 16.72 -11.72 12.18
CA LEU A 398 18.15 -11.81 11.89
C LEU A 398 18.36 -11.91 10.38
N ASP A 399 19.19 -11.03 9.84
CA ASP A 399 19.61 -11.02 8.45
C ASP A 399 21.06 -11.44 8.37
N PHE A 400 21.36 -12.39 7.49
CA PHE A 400 22.68 -12.99 7.29
C PHE A 400 23.16 -12.79 5.85
N THR A 401 24.39 -12.35 5.68
CA THR A 401 25.13 -12.47 4.43
C THR A 401 26.00 -13.73 4.50
N LEU A 402 25.50 -14.84 3.96
CA LEU A 402 26.14 -16.16 4.06
C LEU A 402 27.35 -16.25 3.11
N THR A 403 27.16 -15.77 1.88
CA THR A 403 28.23 -15.64 0.86
C THR A 403 28.02 -14.34 0.08
N SER A 404 28.89 -14.03 -0.87
CA SER A 404 28.73 -12.88 -1.78
C SER A 404 27.47 -12.97 -2.67
N SER A 405 26.92 -14.16 -2.82
CA SER A 405 25.77 -14.43 -3.68
C SER A 405 24.54 -14.95 -2.92
N LEU A 406 24.63 -15.25 -1.63
CA LEU A 406 23.56 -15.83 -0.84
C LEU A 406 23.35 -15.05 0.46
N GLU A 407 22.13 -14.54 0.62
CA GLU A 407 21.66 -13.90 1.82
C GLU A 407 20.47 -14.68 2.40
N ALA A 408 20.28 -14.62 3.70
CA ALA A 408 19.15 -15.23 4.37
C ALA A 408 18.59 -14.31 5.45
N SER A 409 17.30 -14.39 5.68
CA SER A 409 16.61 -13.71 6.78
C SER A 409 15.77 -14.73 7.53
N THR A 410 15.71 -14.65 8.84
CA THR A 410 14.80 -15.46 9.66
C THR A 410 14.29 -14.64 10.82
N GLY A 411 13.13 -15.01 11.35
CA GLY A 411 12.58 -14.27 12.48
C GLY A 411 11.30 -14.86 13.03
N VAL A 412 10.84 -14.19 14.08
CA VAL A 412 9.58 -14.47 14.77
C VAL A 412 8.76 -13.19 14.86
N GLU A 413 7.47 -13.32 14.71
CA GLU A 413 6.49 -12.26 14.86
C GLU A 413 5.35 -12.72 15.76
N LEU A 414 5.05 -11.94 16.78
CA LEU A 414 3.97 -12.18 17.71
C LEU A 414 2.93 -11.08 17.56
N GLN A 415 1.68 -11.46 17.36
CA GLN A 415 0.57 -10.51 17.27
C GLN A 415 -0.49 -10.85 18.33
N ARG A 416 -1.07 -9.81 18.90
CA ARG A 416 -2.29 -9.89 19.72
C ARG A 416 -3.29 -8.91 19.18
N GLU A 417 -4.45 -9.41 18.83
CA GLU A 417 -5.53 -8.62 18.25
C GLU A 417 -6.79 -8.78 19.08
N ARG A 418 -7.55 -7.71 19.17
CA ARG A 418 -8.90 -7.72 19.70
C ARG A 418 -9.78 -6.77 18.92
N THR A 419 -11.03 -7.15 18.76
CA THR A 419 -12.07 -6.29 18.19
C THR A 419 -13.37 -6.49 18.93
N GLY A 420 -14.19 -5.47 18.96
CA GLY A 420 -15.53 -5.53 19.52
C GLY A 420 -16.42 -4.50 18.86
N SER A 421 -17.70 -4.77 18.80
CA SER A 421 -18.71 -3.85 18.29
C SER A 421 -20.02 -4.06 19.05
N THR A 422 -20.76 -3.00 19.28
CA THR A 422 -22.09 -3.08 19.87
C THR A 422 -23.13 -3.62 18.91
N PHE A 423 -22.91 -3.45 17.61
CA PHE A 423 -23.83 -3.91 16.55
C PHE A 423 -23.43 -5.28 15.99
N ILE A 424 -22.15 -5.47 15.65
CA ILE A 424 -21.67 -6.65 14.93
C ILE A 424 -21.38 -7.82 15.90
N THR A 425 -20.64 -7.57 17.00
CA THR A 425 -20.25 -8.64 17.92
C THR A 425 -20.98 -8.61 19.27
N GLY A 426 -21.82 -7.61 19.48
CA GLY A 426 -22.49 -7.37 20.74
C GLY A 426 -23.90 -7.97 20.79
N ALA A 427 -24.42 -8.10 22.01
CA ALA A 427 -25.82 -8.40 22.27
C ALA A 427 -26.37 -7.36 23.25
N GLY A 428 -27.57 -6.82 22.96
CA GLY A 428 -28.23 -5.86 23.83
C GLY A 428 -27.47 -4.56 24.06
N GLY A 429 -26.72 -4.06 23.05
CA GLY A 429 -25.94 -2.84 23.13
C GLY A 429 -24.58 -2.96 23.85
N GLN A 430 -24.20 -4.15 24.27
CA GLN A 430 -22.88 -4.40 24.89
C GLN A 430 -21.90 -4.96 23.88
N GLN A 431 -20.68 -4.45 23.90
CA GLN A 431 -19.59 -4.98 23.06
C GLN A 431 -19.14 -6.37 23.53
N VAL A 432 -19.11 -7.31 22.60
CA VAL A 432 -18.47 -8.62 22.80
C VAL A 432 -17.11 -8.61 22.11
N GLN A 433 -16.06 -8.92 22.86
CA GLN A 433 -14.67 -8.89 22.38
C GLN A 433 -14.28 -10.20 21.71
N VAL A 434 -13.89 -10.13 20.44
CA VAL A 434 -13.19 -11.21 19.75
C VAL A 434 -11.69 -11.02 19.93
N ARG A 435 -10.99 -12.06 20.35
CA ARG A 435 -9.53 -12.02 20.60
C ARG A 435 -8.82 -13.09 19.80
N ARG A 436 -7.67 -12.70 19.26
CA ARG A 436 -6.80 -13.58 18.47
C ARG A 436 -5.34 -13.35 18.83
N ARG A 437 -4.56 -14.42 18.86
CA ARG A 437 -3.11 -14.41 18.99
C ARG A 437 -2.52 -15.13 17.80
N THR A 438 -1.45 -14.60 17.25
CA THR A 438 -0.71 -15.23 16.16
C THR A 438 0.77 -15.26 16.50
N ALA A 439 1.38 -16.43 16.36
CA ALA A 439 2.83 -16.61 16.40
C ALA A 439 3.31 -17.06 15.03
N GLY A 440 4.05 -16.20 14.35
CA GLY A 440 4.57 -16.44 13.01
C GLY A 440 6.08 -16.67 13.04
N TYR A 441 6.55 -17.72 12.41
CA TYR A 441 7.96 -18.06 12.22
C TYR A 441 8.27 -18.04 10.74
N PHE A 442 9.27 -17.29 10.31
CA PHE A 442 9.59 -17.14 8.89
C PHE A 442 11.07 -17.31 8.61
N ALA A 443 11.35 -17.76 7.39
CA ALA A 443 12.68 -17.79 6.82
C ALA A 443 12.62 -17.44 5.32
N GLU A 444 13.61 -16.70 4.84
CA GLU A 444 13.78 -16.33 3.44
C GLU A 444 15.23 -16.50 3.04
N ALA A 445 15.50 -17.04 1.85
CA ALA A 445 16.80 -17.08 1.23
C ALA A 445 16.76 -16.34 -0.12
N ARG A 446 17.80 -15.56 -0.41
CA ARG A 446 17.98 -14.81 -1.65
C ARG A 446 19.31 -15.16 -2.26
N TRP A 447 19.26 -15.60 -3.50
CA TRP A 447 20.44 -15.99 -4.26
C TRP A 447 20.61 -15.09 -5.49
N ASN A 448 21.79 -14.54 -5.64
CA ASN A 448 22.19 -13.71 -6.76
C ASN A 448 23.31 -14.41 -7.54
N ALA A 449 23.00 -14.94 -8.71
CA ALA A 449 23.98 -15.57 -9.59
C ALA A 449 24.45 -14.59 -10.66
N ALA A 450 25.74 -14.24 -10.58
CA ALA A 450 26.46 -13.41 -11.56
C ALA A 450 25.76 -12.07 -11.90
N GLN A 451 25.02 -11.47 -10.95
CA GLN A 451 24.23 -10.23 -11.14
C GLN A 451 23.21 -10.30 -12.29
N ARG A 452 22.79 -11.49 -12.67
CA ARG A 452 21.85 -11.73 -13.78
C ARG A 452 20.62 -12.53 -13.38
N LEU A 453 20.77 -13.48 -12.47
CA LEU A 453 19.71 -14.33 -11.98
C LEU A 453 19.57 -14.10 -10.47
N PHE A 454 18.39 -13.67 -10.08
CA PHE A 454 17.99 -13.43 -8.69
C PHE A 454 16.88 -14.42 -8.35
N ALA A 455 17.12 -15.27 -7.38
CA ALA A 455 16.12 -16.21 -6.89
C ALA A 455 15.80 -15.92 -5.42
N THR A 456 14.52 -16.02 -5.07
CA THR A 456 14.03 -15.86 -3.71
C THR A 456 13.19 -17.06 -3.35
N ALA A 457 13.41 -17.63 -2.17
CA ALA A 457 12.55 -18.67 -1.59
C ALA A 457 12.25 -18.29 -0.14
N GLY A 458 11.00 -18.37 0.25
CA GLY A 458 10.55 -18.04 1.58
C GLY A 458 9.50 -19.03 2.09
N ILE A 459 9.43 -19.16 3.39
CA ILE A 459 8.46 -19.98 4.08
C ILE A 459 8.06 -19.31 5.39
N ARG A 460 6.78 -19.40 5.73
CA ARG A 460 6.27 -18.96 7.02
C ARG A 460 5.29 -19.97 7.58
N VAL A 461 5.39 -20.18 8.88
CA VAL A 461 4.42 -20.94 9.65
C VAL A 461 3.76 -19.99 10.63
N ASP A 462 2.45 -19.86 10.57
CA ASP A 462 1.66 -19.10 11.51
C ASP A 462 0.83 -20.08 12.38
N ASP A 463 0.95 -19.96 13.70
CA ASP A 463 0.06 -20.56 14.69
C ASP A 463 -0.94 -19.47 15.12
N ILE A 464 -2.18 -19.64 14.70
CA ILE A 464 -3.26 -18.67 14.87
C ILE A 464 -4.27 -19.23 15.85
N HIS A 465 -4.38 -18.61 17.01
CA HIS A 465 -5.30 -19.02 18.07
C HIS A 465 -6.37 -17.96 18.31
N ARG A 466 -7.66 -18.35 18.20
CA ARG A 466 -8.83 -17.56 18.55
C ARG A 466 -9.38 -18.02 19.90
N GLU A 467 -9.66 -17.07 20.80
CA GLU A 467 -10.31 -17.36 22.06
C GLU A 467 -11.80 -17.72 21.82
N ARG A 468 -12.39 -18.44 22.77
CA ARG A 468 -13.82 -18.79 22.77
C ARG A 468 -14.68 -17.52 22.66
N LEU A 469 -15.77 -17.62 21.90
CA LEU A 469 -16.77 -16.59 21.72
C LEU A 469 -18.14 -17.13 22.11
N GLU A 470 -18.80 -16.45 23.04
CA GLU A 470 -20.10 -16.89 23.57
C GLU A 470 -21.22 -16.69 22.53
N GLU A 471 -22.32 -17.41 22.71
CA GLU A 471 -23.51 -17.32 21.86
C GLU A 471 -24.10 -15.90 21.86
N THR A 472 -24.73 -15.53 20.75
CA THR A 472 -25.53 -14.33 20.66
C THR A 472 -26.94 -14.72 20.22
N PRO A 473 -27.96 -14.59 21.08
CA PRO A 473 -29.32 -14.97 20.77
C PRO A 473 -30.04 -13.84 20.00
N ASP A 474 -29.40 -13.32 18.96
CA ASP A 474 -30.00 -12.28 18.09
C ASP A 474 -31.08 -12.90 17.21
N PRO A 475 -32.30 -12.33 17.10
CA PRO A 475 -33.37 -12.91 16.30
C PRO A 475 -33.09 -12.88 14.80
N PHE A 476 -32.23 -11.98 14.32
CA PHE A 476 -31.89 -11.85 12.91
C PHE A 476 -30.65 -12.66 12.52
N SER A 477 -29.73 -12.83 13.42
CA SER A 477 -28.46 -13.52 13.18
C SER A 477 -27.98 -14.22 14.46
N PRO A 478 -28.64 -15.31 14.90
CA PRO A 478 -28.21 -16.04 16.08
C PRO A 478 -26.85 -16.68 15.82
N ARG A 479 -25.89 -16.40 16.69
CA ARG A 479 -24.57 -17.02 16.63
C ARG A 479 -24.47 -18.07 17.74
N PRO A 480 -24.09 -19.33 17.40
CA PRO A 480 -23.79 -20.34 18.40
C PRO A 480 -22.52 -20.03 19.17
N VAL A 481 -22.25 -20.77 20.21
CA VAL A 481 -20.94 -20.75 20.87
C VAL A 481 -19.88 -21.17 19.85
N LEU A 482 -18.85 -20.36 19.73
CA LEU A 482 -17.66 -20.71 18.95
C LEU A 482 -16.54 -21.04 19.93
N ASP A 483 -16.24 -22.31 20.13
CA ASP A 483 -15.14 -22.73 21.00
C ASP A 483 -13.80 -22.15 20.56
N SER A 484 -12.83 -22.11 21.47
CA SER A 484 -11.46 -21.72 21.12
C SER A 484 -10.93 -22.61 20.00
N ASP A 485 -10.29 -22.00 19.02
CA ASP A 485 -9.78 -22.68 17.84
C ASP A 485 -8.34 -22.29 17.55
N SER A 486 -7.57 -23.24 16.99
CA SER A 486 -6.19 -23.02 16.59
C SER A 486 -5.95 -23.58 15.20
N VAL A 487 -5.42 -22.73 14.34
CA VAL A 487 -5.07 -23.09 12.95
C VAL A 487 -3.57 -22.89 12.73
N VAL A 488 -2.89 -23.94 12.33
CA VAL A 488 -1.51 -23.84 11.82
C VAL A 488 -1.52 -23.70 10.33
N SER A 489 -0.93 -22.63 9.83
CA SER A 489 -0.83 -22.33 8.40
C SER A 489 0.61 -22.33 7.93
N LEU A 490 0.88 -23.07 6.84
CA LEU A 490 2.16 -23.10 6.15
C LEU A 490 2.04 -22.33 4.84
N ASN A 491 2.81 -21.27 4.69
CA ASN A 491 2.79 -20.38 3.52
C ASN A 491 4.16 -20.37 2.83
N PRO A 492 4.40 -21.19 1.79
CA PRO A 492 5.58 -21.14 0.96
C PRO A 492 5.47 -20.03 -0.10
N ARG A 493 6.62 -19.53 -0.53
CA ARG A 493 6.77 -18.58 -1.63
C ARG A 493 8.08 -18.85 -2.38
N GLY A 494 8.07 -18.67 -3.69
CA GLY A 494 9.27 -18.71 -4.51
C GLY A 494 9.18 -17.76 -5.69
N GLY A 495 10.33 -17.30 -6.17
CA GLY A 495 10.36 -16.47 -7.36
C GLY A 495 11.75 -16.28 -7.92
N ILE A 496 11.80 -15.96 -9.21
CA ILE A 496 13.01 -15.70 -9.98
C ILE A 496 12.86 -14.41 -10.79
N ALA A 497 13.95 -13.67 -10.92
CA ALA A 497 14.11 -12.57 -11.87
C ALA A 497 15.41 -12.80 -12.64
N TRP A 498 15.34 -12.94 -13.98
CA TRP A 498 16.43 -13.30 -14.83
C TRP A 498 16.65 -12.32 -15.97
N PHE A 499 17.79 -11.64 -15.99
CA PHE A 499 18.22 -10.81 -17.10
C PHE A 499 18.83 -11.69 -18.20
N VAL A 500 17.99 -12.16 -19.13
CA VAL A 500 18.40 -13.00 -20.28
C VAL A 500 19.38 -12.23 -21.17
N ARG A 501 19.09 -10.96 -21.41
CA ARG A 501 19.98 -10.01 -22.08
C ARG A 501 20.25 -8.84 -21.13
N PRO A 502 21.32 -8.89 -20.38
CA PRO A 502 21.73 -7.76 -19.58
C PRO A 502 22.32 -6.67 -20.47
N GLY A 503 21.95 -5.43 -20.21
CA GLY A 503 22.49 -4.29 -20.94
C GLY A 503 22.20 -2.98 -20.24
N ILE A 504 23.04 -1.96 -20.50
CA ILE A 504 22.90 -0.65 -19.88
C ILE A 504 21.68 0.12 -20.42
N SER A 505 21.45 0.05 -21.70
CA SER A 505 20.42 0.81 -22.41
C SER A 505 19.29 -0.05 -22.95
N THR A 506 19.51 -1.37 -23.01
CA THR A 506 18.55 -2.32 -23.55
C THR A 506 18.72 -3.63 -22.78
N TYR A 507 17.68 -4.12 -22.16
CA TYR A 507 17.71 -5.42 -21.47
C TYR A 507 16.39 -6.16 -21.65
N THR A 508 16.47 -7.47 -21.51
CA THR A 508 15.30 -8.36 -21.43
C THR A 508 15.36 -9.07 -20.08
N LYS A 509 14.36 -8.88 -19.26
CA LYS A 509 14.20 -9.53 -17.96
C LYS A 509 12.98 -10.42 -17.99
N LEU A 510 13.12 -11.67 -17.63
CA LEU A 510 12.04 -12.60 -17.34
C LEU A 510 11.87 -12.70 -15.84
N ARG A 511 10.66 -12.86 -15.39
CA ARG A 511 10.37 -13.10 -13.97
C ARG A 511 9.24 -14.10 -13.81
N ALA A 512 9.26 -14.82 -12.70
CA ALA A 512 8.16 -15.67 -12.28
C ALA A 512 8.12 -15.70 -10.74
N ALA A 513 6.92 -15.78 -10.18
CA ALA A 513 6.71 -15.95 -8.77
C ALA A 513 5.48 -16.80 -8.49
N ALA A 514 5.51 -17.53 -7.39
CA ALA A 514 4.37 -18.28 -6.89
C ALA A 514 4.35 -18.23 -5.36
N GLY A 515 3.17 -18.32 -4.78
CA GLY A 515 3.03 -18.31 -3.33
C GLY A 515 1.61 -18.58 -2.88
N THR A 516 1.44 -18.73 -1.57
CA THR A 516 0.15 -18.95 -0.93
C THR A 516 -0.17 -17.85 0.06
N GLY A 517 -1.45 -17.70 0.38
CA GLY A 517 -1.96 -16.75 1.35
C GLY A 517 -3.05 -17.34 2.22
N ILE A 518 -3.23 -16.76 3.41
CA ILE A 518 -4.28 -17.13 4.35
C ILE A 518 -4.93 -15.87 4.93
N ARG A 519 -6.27 -15.88 5.08
CA ARG A 519 -7.04 -14.91 5.83
C ARG A 519 -7.90 -15.63 6.87
N PRO A 520 -7.60 -15.52 8.16
CA PRO A 520 -8.48 -15.98 9.22
C PRO A 520 -9.79 -15.16 9.21
N PRO A 521 -10.91 -15.73 9.65
CA PRO A 521 -12.17 -15.02 9.77
C PRO A 521 -12.03 -13.70 10.51
N ASP A 522 -12.69 -12.65 10.02
CA ASP A 522 -12.70 -11.34 10.67
C ASP A 522 -13.81 -11.21 11.72
N GLY A 523 -13.96 -10.01 12.30
CA GLY A 523 -14.97 -9.75 13.33
C GLY A 523 -16.39 -9.88 12.79
N PHE A 524 -16.62 -9.47 11.53
CA PHE A 524 -17.91 -9.59 10.85
C PHE A 524 -18.23 -11.06 10.52
N ASP A 525 -17.25 -11.78 9.94
CA ASP A 525 -17.39 -13.21 9.66
C ASP A 525 -17.81 -14.00 10.91
N LEU A 526 -17.14 -13.73 12.04
CA LEU A 526 -17.40 -14.43 13.31
C LEU A 526 -18.70 -13.97 13.98
N ALA A 527 -19.14 -12.75 13.76
CA ALA A 527 -20.36 -12.23 14.35
C ALA A 527 -21.63 -12.85 13.75
N PHE A 528 -21.60 -13.11 12.44
CA PHE A 528 -22.77 -13.55 11.69
C PHE A 528 -22.73 -15.03 11.28
N THR A 529 -21.74 -15.79 11.69
CA THR A 529 -21.67 -17.21 11.32
C THR A 529 -22.53 -18.08 12.23
N ASP A 530 -23.25 -19.04 11.65
CA ASP A 530 -23.85 -20.18 12.34
C ASP A 530 -23.00 -21.45 12.29
N ASN A 531 -21.80 -21.36 11.65
CA ASN A 531 -20.88 -22.47 11.47
C ASN A 531 -19.78 -22.45 12.56
N PRO A 532 -19.82 -23.34 13.56
CA PRO A 532 -18.77 -23.40 14.59
C PRO A 532 -17.40 -23.83 14.04
N SER A 533 -17.36 -24.40 12.83
CA SER A 533 -16.16 -24.87 12.14
C SER A 533 -15.74 -23.95 10.98
N LEU A 534 -16.04 -22.65 11.06
CA LEU A 534 -15.69 -21.67 10.03
C LEU A 534 -14.17 -21.66 9.80
N LYS A 535 -13.76 -21.92 8.55
CA LYS A 535 -12.35 -22.06 8.15
C LYS A 535 -11.78 -20.72 7.68
N PRO A 536 -10.44 -20.54 7.79
CA PRO A 536 -9.75 -19.47 7.11
C PRO A 536 -9.85 -19.61 5.58
N GLU A 537 -9.97 -18.49 4.89
CA GLU A 537 -9.83 -18.42 3.45
C GLU A 537 -8.37 -18.62 3.02
N ARG A 538 -8.16 -19.27 1.88
CA ARG A 538 -6.84 -19.58 1.35
C ARG A 538 -6.70 -19.12 -0.09
N SER A 539 -5.47 -18.75 -0.47
CA SER A 539 -5.14 -18.48 -1.86
C SER A 539 -3.88 -19.20 -2.29
N ALA A 540 -3.85 -19.54 -3.57
CA ALA A 540 -2.65 -19.96 -4.28
C ALA A 540 -2.53 -19.15 -5.57
N SER A 541 -1.34 -18.63 -5.84
CA SER A 541 -1.11 -17.76 -7.00
C SER A 541 0.20 -18.09 -7.69
N ALA A 542 0.19 -17.93 -9.01
CA ALA A 542 1.38 -17.94 -9.84
C ALA A 542 1.33 -16.81 -10.86
N GLU A 543 2.48 -16.23 -11.16
CA GLU A 543 2.66 -15.22 -12.20
C GLU A 543 3.94 -15.45 -13.00
N ALA A 544 3.92 -15.04 -14.26
CA ALA A 544 5.09 -14.97 -15.12
C ALA A 544 5.06 -13.67 -15.93
N GLY A 545 6.22 -13.04 -16.10
CA GLY A 545 6.31 -11.73 -16.75
C GLY A 545 7.58 -11.54 -17.55
N LEU A 546 7.45 -10.67 -18.55
CA LEU A 546 8.52 -10.15 -19.40
C LEU A 546 8.63 -8.64 -19.15
N GLU A 547 9.84 -8.14 -18.99
CA GLU A 547 10.16 -6.73 -18.98
C GLU A 547 11.25 -6.46 -20.03
N GLN A 548 10.98 -5.56 -20.96
CA GLN A 548 11.86 -5.20 -22.06
C GLN A 548 12.15 -3.71 -22.04
N ALA A 549 13.40 -3.34 -21.76
CA ALA A 549 13.87 -1.97 -21.97
C ALA A 549 14.38 -1.78 -23.42
N PHE A 550 14.05 -0.69 -24.06
CA PHE A 550 14.43 -0.34 -25.42
C PHE A 550 14.60 1.18 -25.59
N ALA A 551 14.88 1.64 -26.82
CA ALA A 551 15.13 3.05 -27.12
C ALA A 551 16.20 3.69 -26.22
N ASN A 552 17.34 2.99 -26.03
CA ASN A 552 18.44 3.42 -25.15
C ASN A 552 18.00 3.63 -23.68
N GLY A 553 17.07 2.83 -23.19
CA GLY A 553 16.56 2.91 -21.83
C GLY A 553 15.48 3.99 -21.63
N HIS A 554 15.03 4.65 -22.69
CA HIS A 554 13.99 5.65 -22.62
C HIS A 554 12.57 5.07 -22.58
N ALA A 555 12.43 3.78 -22.88
CA ALA A 555 11.13 3.11 -22.85
C ALA A 555 11.25 1.70 -22.27
N THR A 556 10.19 1.28 -21.60
CA THR A 556 10.06 -0.06 -21.01
C THR A 556 8.67 -0.60 -21.28
N PHE A 557 8.63 -1.80 -21.79
CA PHE A 557 7.41 -2.59 -21.93
C PHE A 557 7.43 -3.71 -20.90
N GLU A 558 6.30 -3.93 -20.25
CA GLU A 558 6.06 -5.00 -19.29
C GLU A 558 4.80 -5.76 -19.67
N ALA A 559 4.87 -7.09 -19.59
CA ALA A 559 3.71 -7.97 -19.73
C ALA A 559 3.76 -9.05 -18.65
N VAL A 560 2.65 -9.26 -17.93
CA VAL A 560 2.55 -10.22 -16.83
C VAL A 560 1.25 -11.01 -16.96
N GLY A 561 1.36 -12.32 -17.09
CA GLY A 561 0.25 -13.24 -16.93
C GLY A 561 0.16 -13.73 -15.49
N PHE A 562 -1.04 -13.84 -14.94
CA PHE A 562 -1.25 -14.33 -13.58
C PHE A 562 -2.43 -15.28 -13.47
N TYR A 563 -2.38 -16.14 -12.45
CA TYR A 563 -3.44 -17.07 -12.08
C TYR A 563 -3.55 -17.12 -10.57
N ASN A 564 -4.76 -16.87 -10.03
CA ASN A 564 -5.10 -16.95 -8.62
C ASN A 564 -6.24 -17.92 -8.41
N ARG A 565 -6.14 -18.75 -7.38
CA ARG A 565 -7.22 -19.59 -6.88
C ARG A 565 -7.51 -19.18 -5.44
N TYR A 566 -8.79 -19.08 -5.12
CA TYR A 566 -9.31 -18.77 -3.80
C TYR A 566 -10.19 -19.91 -3.33
N ASP A 567 -9.90 -20.49 -2.19
CA ASP A 567 -10.62 -21.62 -1.60
C ASP A 567 -11.19 -21.22 -0.24
N ASP A 568 -12.30 -21.85 0.14
CA ASP A 568 -13.02 -21.63 1.40
C ASP A 568 -13.48 -20.16 1.61
N LEU A 569 -13.88 -19.45 0.53
CA LEU A 569 -14.33 -18.07 0.62
C LEU A 569 -15.50 -17.92 1.59
N ILE A 570 -15.39 -16.97 2.50
CA ILE A 570 -16.44 -16.64 3.46
C ILE A 570 -17.36 -15.61 2.80
N VAL A 571 -18.61 -15.98 2.63
CA VAL A 571 -19.62 -15.17 1.94
C VAL A 571 -20.82 -14.97 2.82
N ALA A 572 -21.35 -13.76 2.82
CA ALA A 572 -22.63 -13.45 3.44
C ALA A 572 -23.78 -13.97 2.58
N VAL A 573 -24.71 -14.69 3.18
CA VAL A 573 -25.88 -15.30 2.55
C VAL A 573 -27.14 -14.97 3.29
N GLY A 574 -28.29 -15.09 2.62
CA GLY A 574 -29.60 -14.81 3.18
C GLY A 574 -29.97 -13.32 3.17
N SER A 575 -30.89 -12.92 4.00
CA SER A 575 -31.47 -11.58 4.02
C SER A 575 -31.70 -11.09 5.44
N PHE A 576 -31.34 -9.84 5.72
CA PHE A 576 -31.71 -9.16 6.99
C PHE A 576 -33.23 -8.95 7.17
N ARG A 577 -34.03 -9.13 6.13
CA ARG A 577 -35.50 -9.00 6.21
C ARG A 577 -36.18 -10.22 6.82
N GLU A 578 -35.49 -11.36 6.82
CA GLU A 578 -35.98 -12.61 7.37
C GLU A 578 -35.15 -13.03 8.56
N ALA A 579 -35.79 -13.15 9.73
CA ALA A 579 -35.15 -13.62 10.95
C ALA A 579 -34.34 -14.92 10.71
N SER A 580 -33.15 -14.99 11.27
CA SER A 580 -32.23 -16.15 11.22
C SER A 580 -31.73 -16.56 9.81
N ARG A 581 -31.84 -15.68 8.82
CA ARG A 581 -31.42 -16.01 7.45
C ARG A 581 -30.18 -15.28 6.95
N TYR A 582 -29.71 -14.26 7.65
CA TYR A 582 -28.43 -13.62 7.30
C TYR A 582 -27.29 -14.24 8.07
N ARG A 583 -26.32 -14.81 7.36
CA ARG A 583 -25.16 -15.45 7.96
C ARG A 583 -23.95 -15.42 7.03
N THR A 584 -22.78 -15.67 7.60
CA THR A 584 -21.50 -15.87 6.90
C THR A 584 -21.05 -17.30 7.00
N ASP A 585 -20.55 -17.87 5.91
CA ASP A 585 -20.06 -19.24 5.86
C ASP A 585 -19.05 -19.45 4.71
N ASN A 586 -18.23 -20.52 4.79
CA ASN A 586 -17.34 -20.95 3.73
C ASN A 586 -18.13 -21.63 2.61
N ILE A 587 -18.62 -20.89 1.65
CA ILE A 587 -19.55 -21.43 0.65
C ILE A 587 -19.05 -21.35 -0.78
N ALA A 588 -17.94 -20.72 -1.05
CA ALA A 588 -17.47 -20.49 -2.41
C ALA A 588 -16.00 -20.83 -2.62
N ASN A 589 -15.69 -21.30 -3.80
CA ASN A 589 -14.33 -21.28 -4.35
C ASN A 589 -14.36 -20.45 -5.63
N ALA A 590 -13.30 -19.71 -5.87
CA ALA A 590 -13.23 -18.82 -7.01
C ALA A 590 -11.84 -18.87 -7.67
N ARG A 591 -11.80 -18.37 -8.88
CA ARG A 591 -10.59 -18.23 -9.67
C ARG A 591 -10.52 -16.85 -10.28
N ALA A 592 -9.31 -16.32 -10.40
CA ALA A 592 -9.05 -15.12 -11.19
C ALA A 592 -7.76 -15.31 -12.00
N ARG A 593 -7.80 -14.97 -13.27
CA ARG A 593 -6.65 -15.03 -14.18
C ARG A 593 -6.65 -13.81 -15.08
N GLY A 594 -5.49 -13.43 -15.58
CA GLY A 594 -5.45 -12.24 -16.39
C GLY A 594 -4.09 -11.91 -16.98
N LEU A 595 -4.07 -10.76 -17.65
CA LEU A 595 -2.90 -10.19 -18.29
C LEU A 595 -2.80 -8.72 -17.89
N GLU A 596 -1.63 -8.32 -17.40
CA GLU A 596 -1.27 -6.94 -17.15
C GLU A 596 -0.23 -6.49 -18.18
N LEU A 597 -0.47 -5.38 -18.84
CA LEU A 597 0.44 -4.75 -19.77
C LEU A 597 0.79 -3.35 -19.28
N GLY A 598 2.05 -2.98 -19.44
CA GLY A 598 2.56 -1.65 -19.10
C GLY A 598 3.54 -1.14 -20.15
N LEU A 599 3.40 0.11 -20.53
CA LEU A 599 4.38 0.82 -21.34
C LEU A 599 4.72 2.12 -20.63
N THR A 600 6.00 2.31 -20.34
CA THR A 600 6.50 3.55 -19.73
C THR A 600 7.57 4.13 -20.62
N GLY A 601 7.48 5.43 -20.89
CA GLY A 601 8.48 6.17 -21.64
C GLY A 601 8.88 7.43 -20.90
N ARG A 602 10.16 7.83 -21.01
CA ARG A 602 10.67 9.10 -20.52
C ARG A 602 11.67 9.68 -21.52
N ARG A 603 11.52 10.95 -21.83
CA ARG A 603 12.41 11.63 -22.76
C ARG A 603 12.58 13.10 -22.39
N ARG A 604 13.80 13.59 -22.47
CA ARG A 604 14.07 15.03 -22.53
C ARG A 604 13.88 15.49 -23.97
N ILE A 605 12.90 16.39 -24.20
CA ILE A 605 12.50 16.84 -25.55
C ILE A 605 13.36 18.01 -26.02
N ASP A 606 13.70 18.93 -25.12
CA ASP A 606 14.50 20.13 -25.46
C ASP A 606 15.67 20.23 -24.47
N ALA A 607 16.90 20.10 -25.00
CA ALA A 607 18.11 20.22 -24.20
C ALA A 607 18.31 21.64 -23.64
N ASN A 608 17.84 22.66 -24.35
CA ASN A 608 17.99 24.09 -23.97
C ASN A 608 16.96 24.50 -22.89
N ARG A 609 15.73 23.98 -22.98
CA ARG A 609 14.64 24.25 -22.00
C ARG A 609 14.55 23.20 -20.91
N ALA A 610 15.33 22.14 -21.01
CA ALA A 610 15.35 21.03 -20.05
C ALA A 610 13.94 20.46 -19.76
N MET A 611 13.12 20.32 -20.81
CA MET A 611 11.78 19.76 -20.69
C MET A 611 11.83 18.24 -20.64
N ASP A 612 11.50 17.66 -19.49
CA ASP A 612 11.37 16.22 -19.30
C ASP A 612 9.88 15.82 -19.46
N VAL A 613 9.63 14.80 -20.28
CA VAL A 613 8.30 14.22 -20.47
C VAL A 613 8.34 12.75 -20.10
N GLN A 614 7.40 12.34 -19.26
CA GLN A 614 7.16 10.94 -18.92
C GLN A 614 5.74 10.56 -19.33
N ALA A 615 5.59 9.39 -19.96
CA ALA A 615 4.30 8.82 -20.28
C ALA A 615 4.23 7.38 -19.76
N ARG A 616 3.09 7.00 -19.23
CA ARG A 616 2.79 5.63 -18.81
C ARG A 616 1.41 5.25 -19.31
N VAL A 617 1.30 4.06 -19.88
CA VAL A 617 0.02 3.45 -20.25
C VAL A 617 -0.03 2.07 -19.65
N THR A 618 -1.15 1.70 -19.03
CA THR A 618 -1.37 0.37 -18.48
C THR A 618 -2.69 -0.21 -18.98
N TYR A 619 -2.74 -1.53 -19.06
CA TYR A 619 -3.95 -2.26 -19.36
C TYR A 619 -4.00 -3.55 -18.54
N THR A 620 -5.17 -3.88 -18.01
CA THR A 620 -5.45 -5.12 -17.29
C THR A 620 -6.63 -5.82 -17.93
N LEU A 621 -6.44 -7.06 -18.32
CA LEU A 621 -7.49 -8.02 -18.62
C LEU A 621 -7.64 -8.95 -17.41
N LEU A 622 -8.83 -9.03 -16.85
CA LEU A 622 -9.18 -9.87 -15.70
C LEU A 622 -10.37 -10.76 -16.05
N ASP A 623 -10.21 -12.06 -15.88
CA ASP A 623 -11.27 -13.05 -15.98
C ASP A 623 -11.40 -13.72 -14.61
N SER A 624 -12.53 -13.51 -13.94
CA SER A 624 -12.81 -14.06 -12.61
C SER A 624 -14.13 -14.79 -12.63
N ASP A 625 -14.19 -15.95 -11.99
CA ASP A 625 -15.38 -16.77 -11.92
C ASP A 625 -15.48 -17.56 -10.62
N VAL A 626 -16.71 -17.73 -10.17
CA VAL A 626 -17.07 -18.65 -9.10
C VAL A 626 -16.97 -20.07 -9.64
N LEU A 627 -16.16 -20.92 -8.99
CA LEU A 627 -15.93 -22.31 -9.43
C LEU A 627 -16.91 -23.31 -8.82
N SER A 628 -17.23 -23.09 -7.55
CA SER A 628 -18.17 -23.94 -6.82
C SER A 628 -18.85 -23.14 -5.72
N LEU A 629 -20.06 -23.53 -5.40
CA LEU A 629 -20.88 -22.98 -4.32
C LEU A 629 -21.45 -24.12 -3.51
N ASP A 630 -21.48 -23.96 -2.19
CA ASP A 630 -22.26 -24.82 -1.31
C ASP A 630 -23.66 -24.20 -1.18
N ASN A 631 -24.60 -24.73 -1.96
CA ASN A 631 -25.98 -24.27 -2.01
C ASN A 631 -26.76 -24.81 -0.81
N ARG A 632 -26.86 -24.01 0.23
CA ARG A 632 -27.82 -24.28 1.31
C ARG A 632 -29.21 -23.81 0.90
N ALA A 633 -30.19 -24.70 0.95
CA ALA A 633 -31.56 -24.43 0.48
C ALA A 633 -32.28 -23.30 1.26
N ASP A 634 -31.90 -23.09 2.51
CA ASP A 634 -32.47 -22.09 3.40
C ASP A 634 -31.88 -20.68 3.27
N ALA A 635 -30.68 -20.56 2.68
CA ALA A 635 -30.00 -19.29 2.44
C ALA A 635 -29.12 -19.38 1.20
N PRO A 636 -29.68 -19.27 -0.01
CA PRO A 636 -28.90 -19.34 -1.22
C PRO A 636 -27.92 -18.17 -1.32
N PRO A 637 -26.70 -18.40 -1.80
CA PRO A 637 -25.75 -17.32 -2.05
C PRO A 637 -26.26 -16.38 -3.16
N PRO A 638 -25.84 -15.12 -3.17
CA PRO A 638 -26.30 -14.14 -4.15
C PRO A 638 -25.81 -14.37 -5.57
N PHE A 639 -24.86 -15.29 -5.80
CA PHE A 639 -24.25 -15.55 -7.10
C PHE A 639 -24.33 -17.03 -7.50
N THR A 640 -24.05 -17.30 -8.78
CA THR A 640 -24.06 -18.65 -9.38
C THR A 640 -22.67 -19.06 -9.86
N VAL A 641 -22.47 -20.37 -10.05
CA VAL A 641 -21.23 -20.91 -10.62
C VAL A 641 -21.04 -20.38 -12.04
N GLY A 642 -19.83 -19.88 -12.34
CA GLY A 642 -19.47 -19.27 -13.62
C GLY A 642 -19.70 -17.77 -13.69
N GLU A 643 -20.34 -17.14 -12.69
CA GLU A 643 -20.45 -15.68 -12.61
C GLU A 643 -19.14 -15.03 -12.18
N PRO A 644 -18.88 -13.79 -12.67
CA PRO A 644 -17.73 -13.03 -12.22
C PRO A 644 -17.88 -12.58 -10.76
N LEU A 645 -16.76 -12.37 -10.10
CA LEU A 645 -16.76 -11.81 -8.75
C LEU A 645 -17.18 -10.34 -8.76
N LEU A 646 -17.79 -9.86 -7.66
CA LEU A 646 -18.34 -8.52 -7.54
C LEU A 646 -17.26 -7.43 -7.63
N ARG A 647 -17.54 -6.32 -8.34
CA ARG A 647 -16.65 -5.15 -8.48
C ARG A 647 -15.32 -5.45 -9.18
N ARG A 648 -15.27 -6.51 -10.00
CA ARG A 648 -14.10 -6.92 -10.79
C ARG A 648 -14.36 -6.67 -12.28
N PRO A 649 -14.06 -5.47 -12.79
CA PRO A 649 -14.22 -5.20 -14.21
C PRO A 649 -13.25 -6.06 -15.03
N ARG A 650 -13.74 -6.58 -16.16
CA ARG A 650 -12.93 -7.43 -17.05
C ARG A 650 -11.80 -6.68 -17.72
N HIS A 651 -12.03 -5.41 -18.07
CA HIS A 651 -11.06 -4.55 -18.74
C HIS A 651 -10.84 -3.28 -17.93
N GLN A 652 -9.58 -2.94 -17.71
CA GLN A 652 -9.16 -1.66 -17.13
C GLN A 652 -8.00 -1.11 -17.92
N PHE A 653 -7.95 0.20 -18.09
CA PHE A 653 -6.79 0.91 -18.67
C PHE A 653 -6.53 2.20 -17.91
N SER A 654 -5.28 2.64 -17.94
CA SER A 654 -4.89 3.97 -17.47
C SER A 654 -3.83 4.57 -18.37
N ALA A 655 -3.78 5.89 -18.39
CA ALA A 655 -2.71 6.64 -19.05
C ALA A 655 -2.36 7.88 -18.23
N ASP A 656 -1.06 8.11 -18.08
CA ASP A 656 -0.48 9.28 -17.42
C ASP A 656 0.53 9.93 -18.35
N VAL A 657 0.48 11.24 -18.48
CA VAL A 657 1.50 12.05 -19.14
C VAL A 657 1.91 13.16 -18.18
N LEU A 658 3.18 13.22 -17.87
CA LEU A 658 3.80 14.21 -16.99
C LEU A 658 4.81 15.02 -17.81
N ALA A 659 4.80 16.31 -17.68
CA ALA A 659 5.77 17.20 -18.32
C ALA A 659 6.34 18.19 -17.29
N ASP A 660 7.67 18.28 -17.21
CA ASP A 660 8.38 19.24 -16.35
C ASP A 660 9.33 20.07 -17.20
N ALA A 661 9.11 21.37 -17.21
CA ALA A 661 9.94 22.36 -17.91
C ALA A 661 10.64 23.30 -16.90
N GLY A 662 10.98 22.82 -15.71
CA GLY A 662 11.68 23.55 -14.67
C GLY A 662 10.79 24.46 -13.84
N SER A 663 10.34 25.60 -14.37
CA SER A 663 9.41 26.48 -13.65
C SER A 663 7.94 26.10 -13.83
N LEU A 664 7.61 25.33 -14.86
CA LEU A 664 6.26 24.88 -15.17
C LEU A 664 6.23 23.36 -15.25
N SER A 665 5.33 22.74 -14.51
CA SER A 665 5.00 21.33 -14.66
C SER A 665 3.52 21.16 -14.96
N ALA A 666 3.18 20.08 -15.70
CA ALA A 666 1.81 19.77 -16.05
C ALA A 666 1.60 18.25 -16.05
N PHE A 667 0.38 17.82 -15.82
CA PHE A 667 -0.01 16.43 -15.96
C PHE A 667 -1.36 16.27 -16.67
N PHE A 668 -1.50 15.15 -17.35
CA PHE A 668 -2.77 14.63 -17.84
C PHE A 668 -2.81 13.15 -17.44
N SER A 669 -3.81 12.73 -16.66
CA SER A 669 -3.87 11.41 -16.04
C SER A 669 -5.31 10.92 -16.01
N GLY A 670 -5.51 9.65 -16.25
CA GLY A 670 -6.84 9.06 -16.15
C GLY A 670 -6.87 7.63 -16.60
N GLY A 671 -8.08 7.11 -16.72
CA GLY A 671 -8.31 5.74 -17.13
C GLY A 671 -9.78 5.40 -17.19
N GLY A 672 -10.04 4.13 -17.43
CA GLY A 672 -11.40 3.63 -17.48
C GLY A 672 -11.48 2.15 -17.23
N ARG A 673 -12.69 1.67 -17.02
CA ARG A 673 -13.01 0.26 -16.82
C ARG A 673 -14.28 -0.16 -17.57
N SER A 674 -14.40 -1.43 -17.87
CA SER A 674 -15.65 -2.02 -18.33
C SER A 674 -16.68 -2.09 -17.18
N ARG A 675 -17.93 -2.44 -17.53
CA ARG A 675 -18.95 -2.75 -16.53
C ARG A 675 -18.47 -3.83 -15.55
N ALA A 676 -18.97 -3.79 -14.33
CA ALA A 676 -18.66 -4.76 -13.28
C ALA A 676 -19.94 -5.19 -12.57
N LEU A 677 -20.04 -6.48 -12.23
CA LEU A 677 -21.14 -7.00 -11.42
C LEU A 677 -21.05 -6.40 -10.01
N ASP A 678 -22.16 -5.99 -9.46
CA ASP A 678 -22.26 -5.44 -8.10
C ASP A 678 -23.58 -5.86 -7.44
N VAL A 679 -23.66 -5.71 -6.12
CA VAL A 679 -24.88 -5.97 -5.35
C VAL A 679 -25.70 -4.68 -5.23
N GLU A 680 -26.99 -4.82 -5.33
CA GLU A 680 -27.95 -3.71 -5.14
C GLU A 680 -27.89 -3.19 -3.69
N PRO A 681 -27.58 -1.89 -3.45
CA PRO A 681 -27.28 -1.39 -2.11
C PRO A 681 -28.48 -1.02 -1.24
N SER A 682 -29.73 -1.04 -1.76
CA SER A 682 -30.91 -0.61 -1.03
C SER A 682 -31.60 -1.73 -0.23
N PHE A 683 -30.85 -2.74 0.19
CA PHE A 683 -31.35 -3.90 0.95
C PHE A 683 -32.53 -4.62 0.26
N GLY A 684 -32.46 -4.74 -1.06
CA GLY A 684 -33.42 -5.49 -1.87
C GLY A 684 -34.64 -4.68 -2.33
N THR A 685 -34.59 -3.35 -2.37
CA THR A 685 -35.61 -2.55 -3.02
C THR A 685 -35.76 -2.94 -4.48
N PHE A 686 -34.66 -3.11 -5.19
CA PHE A 686 -34.60 -3.62 -6.55
C PHE A 686 -34.14 -5.09 -6.60
N GLY A 687 -33.51 -5.59 -5.55
CA GLY A 687 -33.07 -6.99 -5.34
C GLY A 687 -31.95 -7.46 -6.26
N GLY A 688 -31.08 -8.31 -5.74
CA GLY A 688 -30.16 -9.12 -6.53
C GLY A 688 -28.87 -8.42 -7.00
N LEU A 689 -28.28 -9.00 -8.06
CA LEU A 689 -27.03 -8.55 -8.65
C LEU A 689 -27.30 -7.79 -9.95
N HIS A 690 -26.61 -6.68 -10.14
CA HIS A 690 -26.70 -5.83 -11.32
C HIS A 690 -25.33 -5.39 -11.78
N TYR A 691 -25.21 -5.04 -13.06
CA TYR A 691 -23.96 -4.48 -13.59
C TYR A 691 -23.93 -2.96 -13.36
N ALA A 692 -22.94 -2.48 -12.60
CA ALA A 692 -22.53 -1.09 -12.64
C ALA A 692 -21.85 -0.80 -13.98
N ASP A 693 -22.23 0.28 -14.65
CA ASP A 693 -21.73 0.63 -15.98
C ASP A 693 -20.22 0.87 -16.01
N GLY A 694 -19.63 0.65 -17.18
CA GLY A 694 -18.24 1.04 -17.44
C GLY A 694 -18.12 2.55 -17.63
N PHE A 695 -16.98 3.09 -17.23
CA PHE A 695 -16.72 4.53 -17.35
C PHE A 695 -15.26 4.82 -17.70
N ASN A 696 -14.98 6.06 -18.04
CA ASN A 696 -13.64 6.63 -18.04
C ASN A 696 -13.64 8.00 -17.35
N ASN A 697 -12.55 8.30 -16.66
CA ASN A 697 -12.34 9.57 -15.97
C ASN A 697 -10.93 10.09 -16.22
N TRP A 698 -10.83 11.40 -16.51
CA TRP A 698 -9.60 12.07 -16.87
C TRP A 698 -9.42 13.33 -16.04
N ASN A 699 -8.19 13.56 -15.60
CA ASN A 699 -7.80 14.69 -14.79
C ASN A 699 -6.63 15.41 -15.46
N ALA A 700 -6.57 16.72 -15.32
CA ALA A 700 -5.45 17.52 -15.79
C ALA A 700 -5.09 18.57 -14.75
N GLY A 701 -3.83 18.94 -14.70
CA GLY A 701 -3.37 19.99 -13.81
C GLY A 701 -2.01 20.54 -14.21
N ALA A 702 -1.68 21.67 -13.60
CA ALA A 702 -0.40 22.32 -13.77
C ALA A 702 0.07 22.94 -12.46
N ALA A 703 1.38 23.15 -12.36
CA ALA A 703 1.99 23.88 -11.28
C ALA A 703 3.05 24.85 -11.83
N TRP A 704 3.02 26.06 -11.33
CA TRP A 704 3.97 27.12 -11.71
C TRP A 704 4.80 27.55 -10.50
N ARG A 705 6.11 27.31 -10.58
CA ARG A 705 7.08 27.72 -9.58
C ARG A 705 7.43 29.19 -9.79
N ILE A 706 6.76 30.06 -9.02
CA ILE A 706 6.94 31.51 -9.04
C ILE A 706 8.32 31.89 -8.47
N ARG A 707 8.74 31.19 -7.43
CA ARG A 707 10.05 31.31 -6.77
C ARG A 707 10.57 29.91 -6.43
N ARG A 708 11.85 29.80 -6.06
CA ARG A 708 12.42 28.52 -5.63
C ARG A 708 11.64 27.89 -4.47
N GLN A 709 11.03 28.73 -3.60
CA GLN A 709 10.29 28.30 -2.41
C GLN A 709 8.77 28.36 -2.57
N ALA A 710 8.21 28.87 -3.67
CA ALA A 710 6.78 29.11 -3.81
C ALA A 710 6.26 28.63 -5.17
N GLU A 711 5.21 27.83 -5.15
CA GLU A 711 4.56 27.23 -6.31
C GLU A 711 3.04 27.42 -6.21
N VAL A 712 2.42 27.94 -7.25
CA VAL A 712 0.95 27.91 -7.42
C VAL A 712 0.62 26.72 -8.28
N PHE A 713 -0.39 25.97 -7.90
CA PHE A 713 -0.83 24.78 -8.63
C PHE A 713 -2.35 24.77 -8.77
N GLY A 714 -2.81 24.05 -9.76
CA GLY A 714 -4.24 23.82 -9.95
C GLY A 714 -4.48 22.54 -10.73
N ARG A 715 -5.66 21.94 -10.49
CA ARG A 715 -6.10 20.76 -11.19
C ARG A 715 -7.59 20.82 -11.48
N VAL A 716 -7.98 20.09 -12.50
CA VAL A 716 -9.38 19.76 -12.80
C VAL A 716 -9.52 18.25 -12.80
N GLU A 717 -10.34 17.75 -11.91
CA GLU A 717 -10.73 16.34 -11.81
C GLU A 717 -12.05 16.14 -12.55
N ASN A 718 -12.24 14.94 -13.11
CA ASN A 718 -13.36 14.64 -14.00
C ASN A 718 -13.52 15.70 -15.11
N LEU A 719 -12.43 15.90 -15.88
CA LEU A 719 -12.30 16.98 -16.85
C LEU A 719 -13.47 17.05 -17.85
N PHE A 720 -14.03 15.91 -18.23
CA PHE A 720 -15.10 15.80 -19.22
C PHE A 720 -16.50 15.77 -18.60
N ASP A 721 -16.60 15.99 -17.27
CA ASP A 721 -17.85 16.02 -16.51
C ASP A 721 -18.72 14.77 -16.70
N ARG A 722 -18.09 13.60 -16.63
CA ARG A 722 -18.79 12.32 -16.79
C ARG A 722 -19.54 11.98 -15.51
N GLU A 723 -20.81 11.63 -15.68
CA GLU A 723 -21.58 11.00 -14.62
C GLU A 723 -21.28 9.50 -14.62
N TYR A 724 -20.88 8.96 -13.48
CA TYR A 724 -20.57 7.54 -13.34
C TYR A 724 -20.65 7.09 -11.88
N GLU A 725 -20.76 5.80 -11.68
CA GLU A 725 -20.79 5.15 -10.38
C GLU A 725 -19.67 4.08 -10.32
N GLU A 726 -18.85 4.12 -9.28
CA GLU A 726 -17.85 3.07 -9.06
C GLU A 726 -18.45 1.88 -8.32
N ALA A 727 -19.34 2.14 -7.40
CA ALA A 727 -20.24 1.19 -6.77
C ALA A 727 -21.68 1.55 -7.13
N LEU A 728 -22.49 0.53 -7.37
CA LEU A 728 -23.86 0.65 -7.80
C LEU A 728 -24.67 1.57 -6.86
N GLY A 729 -25.34 2.59 -7.39
CA GLY A 729 -26.17 3.54 -6.63
C GLY A 729 -25.41 4.71 -5.99
N PHE A 730 -24.09 4.77 -6.11
CA PHE A 730 -23.26 5.81 -5.49
C PHE A 730 -22.53 6.66 -6.55
N PRO A 731 -23.04 7.83 -6.90
CA PRO A 731 -22.43 8.70 -7.90
C PRO A 731 -21.06 9.20 -7.47
N ALA A 732 -20.11 9.14 -8.37
CA ALA A 732 -18.83 9.85 -8.22
C ALA A 732 -19.02 11.35 -8.41
N LEU A 733 -18.13 12.17 -7.84
CA LEU A 733 -18.18 13.62 -7.98
C LEU A 733 -18.06 14.05 -9.45
N GLY A 734 -18.87 15.00 -9.87
CA GLY A 734 -18.77 15.68 -11.15
C GLY A 734 -17.47 16.46 -11.29
N ARG A 735 -17.34 17.25 -12.39
CA ARG A 735 -16.14 18.04 -12.62
C ARG A 735 -15.83 18.97 -11.45
N ARG A 736 -14.59 18.91 -10.96
CA ARG A 736 -14.11 19.68 -9.83
C ARG A 736 -12.78 20.37 -10.19
N ALA A 737 -12.71 21.69 -10.01
CA ALA A 737 -11.48 22.45 -10.10
C ALA A 737 -10.95 22.75 -8.70
N THR A 738 -9.63 22.73 -8.56
CA THR A 738 -8.92 23.06 -7.31
C THR A 738 -7.75 23.98 -7.65
N ILE A 739 -7.50 24.97 -6.80
CA ILE A 739 -6.32 25.84 -6.87
C ILE A 739 -5.64 25.87 -5.49
N GLY A 740 -4.33 25.94 -5.48
CA GLY A 740 -3.56 25.98 -4.23
C GLY A 740 -2.22 26.67 -4.37
N LEU A 741 -1.65 26.95 -3.21
CA LEU A 741 -0.30 27.48 -3.02
C LEU A 741 0.50 26.47 -2.20
N ARG A 742 1.72 26.20 -2.63
CA ARG A 742 2.69 25.40 -1.88
C ARG A 742 3.94 26.24 -1.62
N ILE A 743 4.45 26.13 -0.40
CA ILE A 743 5.69 26.79 0.02
C ILE A 743 6.61 25.70 0.56
N ALA A 744 7.89 25.72 0.17
CA ALA A 744 8.90 24.83 0.70
C ALA A 744 10.19 25.62 0.91
N ALA A 745 10.78 25.50 2.10
CA ALA A 745 12.05 26.06 2.44
C ALA A 745 12.97 24.96 2.97
N GLY A 746 14.23 24.94 2.51
CA GLY A 746 15.26 24.02 2.95
C GLY A 746 16.64 24.63 2.76
N ARG A 747 17.63 24.10 3.46
CA ARG A 747 19.05 24.50 3.33
C ARG A 747 19.72 23.72 2.21
#